data_dfeb7f918876d344549df0e00f6bc55e
#
_entry.id   dfeb7f918876d344549df0e00f6bc55e
#
_cell.length_a   1.000
_cell.length_b   1.000
_cell.length_c   1.000
_cell.angle_alpha   90.00
_cell.angle_beta   90.00
_cell.angle_gamma   90.00
#
_symmetry.space_group_name_H-M   'P 1'
#
loop_
_entity.id
_entity.type
_entity.pdbx_description
1 polymer ?
#
loop_
_entity_poly.entity_id
_entity_poly.type
_entity_poly.pdbx_seq_one_letter_code
_entity_poly.pdbx_strand_id
1 'polypeptide(L)'
;MMLCCVCGIAVAKTFTLQNDKVKVVVGKGGELVELRNLASGHNYASGGYLWRLYFDTRAEQEIEVVGGDTKPRVECDGKCVVLNYDELVVRGEKMPIKLQLIISLEGENVRFASAVENGIDDSVVRELQYPLVRNVDLPADHKLILSQNGGRLLENPRKAIMDKGNKIPYRTPAQIFRQYDCRYGASASMNCYILAGENQGLYVGSHDALIQDTWHGLRLYADKDRNFTELEFGLFKYPQCFAGEKWQNDSNILSPYSGTWHKAADKYGKWARESWWDHHEAPQWIREMKSWQRVIFKHQYGNYLFKYSDLYGRMQKAGESVSADAVFAFGWWKEGMDRGNPAYTPDDTQGGDEGWRKAIAKFKKSGQKLIMYYNGQLIDTESEFYKSGEGKRISYKGPSGTEIADQYRFSGLGSWLAEYQAVTFVMADTRHQVWRDMLVEMADRAHRNGANAVFYDQLGIGFQQKIPWSNKLGYAVPNNRLIYDKGQTLKYLRNYLEKRYEPDFGFGTEQLADYTAQWVDFVHITGIRHGKENFSELFRYTFPEVIFTDRNIRDDTDIERRVNMTLLKGLLNDIEIYRCRSLIDECPNYQAYLAKVNAIRNRYIDCLQLGTFRDVLGFENSNKAVQAKGFFGEKRVAVVVTNEFDKATLSTKISVPGYRYAESATIGDAKVDSSANVTLGQYGLAVLVFEK
;
A
#
# COMPACT_ATOMS: atom_id res chain seq x y z
N MET A 1 -23.51 9.74 -69.41
CA MET A 1 -23.57 10.74 -68.34
C MET A 1 -23.28 9.99 -67.04
N MET A 2 -22.02 10.04 -66.61
CA MET A 2 -21.49 9.22 -65.50
C MET A 2 -21.50 10.13 -64.27
N LEU A 3 -22.39 9.84 -63.31
CA LEU A 3 -22.48 10.57 -62.04
C LEU A 3 -21.33 10.07 -61.12
N CYS A 4 -20.29 10.91 -60.95
CA CYS A 4 -19.32 10.73 -59.89
C CYS A 4 -19.96 11.12 -58.55
N CYS A 5 -20.30 10.11 -57.74
CA CYS A 5 -20.54 10.32 -56.30
C CYS A 5 -19.21 10.64 -55.63
N VAL A 6 -18.98 11.90 -55.33
CA VAL A 6 -17.89 12.30 -54.41
C VAL A 6 -18.42 12.00 -52.98
N CYS A 7 -18.01 10.87 -52.42
CA CYS A 7 -18.13 10.64 -51.00
C CYS A 7 -17.19 11.62 -50.29
N GLY A 8 -17.73 12.72 -49.81
CA GLY A 8 -17.04 13.60 -48.88
C GLY A 8 -16.77 12.83 -47.58
N ILE A 9 -15.52 12.51 -47.34
CA ILE A 9 -15.07 12.03 -46.02
C ILE A 9 -15.31 13.19 -45.06
N ALA A 10 -16.36 13.09 -44.25
CA ALA A 10 -16.57 14.01 -43.15
C ALA A 10 -15.42 13.84 -42.16
N VAL A 11 -14.44 14.73 -42.18
CA VAL A 11 -13.38 14.79 -41.19
C VAL A 11 -14.08 14.98 -39.84
N ALA A 12 -14.04 13.96 -38.98
CA ALA A 12 -14.58 14.05 -37.65
C ALA A 12 -13.86 15.19 -36.92
N LYS A 13 -14.61 16.16 -36.43
CA LYS A 13 -14.04 17.32 -35.74
C LYS A 13 -13.43 16.83 -34.44
N THR A 14 -12.14 16.99 -34.28
CA THR A 14 -11.36 16.63 -33.06
C THR A 14 -10.77 17.88 -32.44
N PHE A 15 -10.48 17.81 -31.14
CA PHE A 15 -9.85 18.85 -30.35
C PHE A 15 -8.50 18.34 -29.87
N THR A 16 -7.45 19.10 -30.13
CA THR A 16 -6.07 18.67 -29.84
C THR A 16 -5.43 19.59 -28.81
N LEU A 17 -4.85 19.00 -27.78
CA LEU A 17 -3.89 19.64 -26.87
C LEU A 17 -2.54 18.99 -27.10
N GLN A 18 -1.49 19.78 -27.26
CA GLN A 18 -0.15 19.27 -27.51
C GLN A 18 0.92 20.24 -26.99
N ASN A 19 1.98 19.65 -26.44
CA ASN A 19 3.23 20.34 -26.15
C ASN A 19 4.42 19.52 -26.73
N ASP A 20 5.62 19.75 -26.26
CA ASP A 20 6.84 19.02 -26.70
C ASP A 20 6.91 17.56 -26.24
N LYS A 21 6.09 17.14 -25.27
CA LYS A 21 6.15 15.79 -24.64
C LYS A 21 4.92 14.93 -24.90
N VAL A 22 3.74 15.53 -24.90
CA VAL A 22 2.46 14.80 -24.89
C VAL A 22 1.51 15.42 -25.90
N LYS A 23 0.76 14.56 -26.60
CA LYS A 23 -0.38 14.93 -27.43
C LYS A 23 -1.64 14.22 -26.94
N VAL A 24 -2.71 14.99 -26.78
CA VAL A 24 -4.05 14.50 -26.44
C VAL A 24 -5.03 14.92 -27.51
N VAL A 25 -5.83 13.98 -28.00
CA VAL A 25 -6.88 14.26 -28.99
C VAL A 25 -8.21 13.76 -28.44
N VAL A 26 -9.18 14.66 -28.38
CA VAL A 26 -10.55 14.40 -27.92
C VAL A 26 -11.50 14.56 -29.11
N GLY A 27 -12.37 13.58 -29.31
CA GLY A 27 -13.39 13.63 -30.36
C GLY A 27 -14.58 14.52 -29.99
N LYS A 28 -15.42 14.86 -30.99
CA LYS A 28 -16.62 15.68 -30.81
C LYS A 28 -17.66 15.03 -29.88
N GLY A 29 -17.66 13.71 -29.76
CA GLY A 29 -18.53 12.97 -28.84
C GLY A 29 -17.97 12.85 -27.43
N GLY A 30 -16.78 13.40 -27.16
CA GLY A 30 -16.09 13.30 -25.85
C GLY A 30 -15.22 12.03 -25.69
N GLU A 31 -14.91 11.32 -26.79
CA GLU A 31 -14.03 10.17 -26.80
C GLU A 31 -12.55 10.59 -26.71
N LEU A 32 -11.74 9.83 -25.97
CA LEU A 32 -10.29 9.98 -25.95
C LEU A 32 -9.68 9.21 -27.13
N VAL A 33 -9.35 9.92 -28.20
CA VAL A 33 -8.86 9.34 -29.46
C VAL A 33 -7.37 9.06 -29.39
N GLU A 34 -6.61 9.94 -28.75
CA GLU A 34 -5.16 9.82 -28.65
C GLU A 34 -4.66 10.33 -27.30
N LEU A 35 -3.75 9.54 -26.70
CA LEU A 35 -2.92 9.91 -25.57
C LEU A 35 -1.49 9.43 -25.90
N ARG A 36 -0.72 10.30 -26.55
CA ARG A 36 0.57 9.93 -27.14
C ARG A 36 1.75 10.49 -26.38
N ASN A 37 2.71 9.61 -26.12
CA ASN A 37 4.05 10.00 -25.75
C ASN A 37 4.82 10.43 -27.02
N LEU A 38 5.18 11.70 -27.13
CA LEU A 38 5.81 12.22 -28.34
C LEU A 38 7.27 11.76 -28.49
N ALA A 39 7.96 11.46 -27.40
CA ALA A 39 9.33 10.99 -27.44
C ALA A 39 9.45 9.57 -28.01
N SER A 40 8.50 8.68 -27.69
CA SER A 40 8.47 7.30 -28.20
C SER A 40 7.52 7.09 -29.37
N GLY A 41 6.61 8.04 -29.63
CA GLY A 41 5.55 7.91 -30.61
C GLY A 41 4.39 6.98 -30.20
N HIS A 42 4.45 6.33 -29.02
CA HIS A 42 3.43 5.38 -28.60
C HIS A 42 2.13 6.09 -28.17
N ASN A 43 0.98 5.54 -28.61
CA ASN A 43 -0.35 6.01 -28.26
C ASN A 43 -1.05 5.01 -27.33
N TYR A 44 -1.37 5.43 -26.10
CA TYR A 44 -2.04 4.62 -25.09
C TYR A 44 -3.56 4.54 -25.22
N ALA A 45 -4.19 5.39 -26.04
CA ALA A 45 -5.63 5.45 -26.20
C ALA A 45 -6.03 5.24 -27.66
N SER A 46 -7.09 4.43 -27.90
CA SER A 46 -7.60 4.17 -29.25
C SER A 46 -9.11 4.40 -29.37
N GLY A 47 -9.63 5.41 -28.67
CA GLY A 47 -11.06 5.77 -28.69
C GLY A 47 -11.85 5.15 -27.53
N GLY A 48 -13.17 5.32 -27.59
CA GLY A 48 -14.11 4.92 -26.55
C GLY A 48 -14.49 6.07 -25.62
N TYR A 49 -15.59 5.89 -24.91
CA TYR A 49 -16.05 6.91 -23.98
C TYR A 49 -15.07 7.13 -22.83
N LEU A 50 -14.98 8.39 -22.40
CA LEU A 50 -13.98 8.84 -21.45
C LEU A 50 -14.43 8.73 -19.99
N TRP A 51 -15.72 8.51 -19.73
CA TRP A 51 -16.30 8.49 -18.40
C TRP A 51 -17.50 7.55 -18.29
N ARG A 52 -17.78 7.16 -17.04
CA ARG A 52 -18.97 6.43 -16.61
C ARG A 52 -19.41 6.96 -15.24
N LEU A 53 -20.71 7.12 -15.03
CA LEU A 53 -21.29 7.62 -13.80
C LEU A 53 -22.35 6.65 -13.30
N TYR A 54 -22.41 6.47 -11.97
CA TYR A 54 -23.45 5.71 -11.31
C TYR A 54 -24.20 6.58 -10.31
N PHE A 55 -25.53 6.48 -10.33
CA PHE A 55 -26.38 7.14 -9.34
C PHE A 55 -27.51 6.21 -8.89
N ASP A 56 -28.05 6.52 -7.70
CA ASP A 56 -29.20 5.84 -7.14
C ASP A 56 -30.37 6.79 -7.02
N THR A 57 -31.57 6.23 -7.16
CA THR A 57 -32.85 6.82 -6.77
C THR A 57 -33.52 5.94 -5.72
N ARG A 58 -34.64 6.38 -5.13
CA ARG A 58 -35.42 5.51 -4.24
C ARG A 58 -35.97 4.28 -4.93
N ALA A 59 -36.24 4.36 -6.23
CA ALA A 59 -36.85 3.30 -7.01
C ALA A 59 -35.81 2.31 -7.56
N GLU A 60 -34.61 2.79 -7.90
CA GLU A 60 -33.59 1.99 -8.58
C GLU A 60 -32.19 2.37 -8.11
N GLN A 61 -31.33 1.36 -7.91
CA GLN A 61 -29.93 1.52 -7.53
C GLN A 61 -29.00 1.20 -8.70
N GLU A 62 -27.78 1.74 -8.65
CA GLU A 62 -26.74 1.49 -9.65
C GLU A 62 -27.14 1.83 -11.08
N ILE A 63 -27.89 2.92 -11.28
CA ILE A 63 -28.23 3.41 -12.61
C ILE A 63 -26.96 3.90 -13.29
N GLU A 64 -26.58 3.23 -14.39
CA GLU A 64 -25.36 3.51 -15.13
C GLU A 64 -25.61 4.49 -16.28
N VAL A 65 -24.70 5.45 -16.41
CA VAL A 65 -24.61 6.37 -17.57
C VAL A 65 -23.21 6.32 -18.12
N VAL A 66 -23.05 6.18 -19.42
CA VAL A 66 -21.75 6.19 -20.09
C VAL A 66 -21.62 7.39 -21.03
N GLY A 67 -20.40 7.85 -21.23
CA GLY A 67 -20.11 9.04 -22.03
C GLY A 67 -20.60 8.96 -23.48
N GLY A 68 -20.81 7.75 -24.02
CA GLY A 68 -21.34 7.55 -25.36
C GLY A 68 -22.85 7.82 -25.51
N ASP A 69 -23.61 7.79 -24.43
CA ASP A 69 -25.08 7.93 -24.46
C ASP A 69 -25.52 9.39 -24.57
N THR A 70 -24.67 10.33 -24.12
CA THR A 70 -24.94 11.76 -24.16
C THR A 70 -23.84 12.50 -24.92
N LYS A 71 -24.18 13.38 -25.82
CA LYS A 71 -23.23 14.22 -26.55
C LYS A 71 -22.92 15.49 -25.77
N PRO A 72 -21.65 15.82 -25.52
CA PRO A 72 -21.25 17.04 -24.83
C PRO A 72 -21.30 18.26 -25.79
N ARG A 73 -21.44 19.45 -25.22
CA ARG A 73 -20.98 20.68 -25.83
C ARG A 73 -19.49 20.80 -25.55
N VAL A 74 -18.67 20.79 -26.60
CA VAL A 74 -17.21 20.82 -26.49
C VAL A 74 -16.66 22.20 -26.77
N GLU A 75 -15.85 22.71 -25.85
CA GLU A 75 -15.10 23.95 -25.97
C GLU A 75 -13.61 23.65 -25.91
N CYS A 76 -12.80 24.37 -26.67
CA CYS A 76 -11.33 24.23 -26.64
C CYS A 76 -10.71 25.60 -26.94
N ASP A 77 -9.84 26.05 -26.05
CA ASP A 77 -9.09 27.31 -26.17
C ASP A 77 -7.60 27.07 -26.47
N GLY A 78 -7.20 25.82 -26.75
CA GLY A 78 -5.83 25.43 -27.00
C GLY A 78 -5.04 25.15 -25.72
N LYS A 79 -5.55 25.47 -24.51
CA LYS A 79 -4.97 25.17 -23.22
C LYS A 79 -5.73 24.04 -22.52
N CYS A 80 -7.04 23.99 -22.70
CA CYS A 80 -7.88 22.91 -22.20
C CYS A 80 -8.98 22.54 -23.20
N VAL A 81 -9.52 21.33 -23.02
CA VAL A 81 -10.76 20.87 -23.63
C VAL A 81 -11.78 20.73 -22.52
N VAL A 82 -12.93 21.37 -22.66
CA VAL A 82 -14.05 21.32 -21.73
C VAL A 82 -15.23 20.61 -22.40
N LEU A 83 -15.70 19.55 -21.75
CA LEU A 83 -16.88 18.78 -22.14
C LEU A 83 -18.02 19.13 -21.18
N ASN A 84 -19.03 19.82 -21.65
CA ASN A 84 -20.21 20.21 -20.87
C ASN A 84 -21.41 19.33 -21.26
N TYR A 85 -21.97 18.65 -20.28
CA TYR A 85 -23.20 17.87 -20.36
C TYR A 85 -24.22 18.57 -19.47
N ASP A 86 -25.16 19.30 -20.06
CA ASP A 86 -26.19 20.04 -19.32
C ASP A 86 -27.26 19.11 -18.73
N GLU A 87 -27.45 17.95 -19.34
CA GLU A 87 -28.32 16.85 -18.91
C GLU A 87 -27.66 15.55 -19.33
N LEU A 88 -27.90 14.45 -18.59
CA LEU A 88 -27.45 13.11 -18.97
C LEU A 88 -28.61 12.30 -19.54
N VAL A 89 -28.35 11.47 -20.54
CA VAL A 89 -29.37 10.59 -21.15
C VAL A 89 -29.27 9.19 -20.54
N VAL A 90 -30.36 8.71 -19.99
CA VAL A 90 -30.49 7.38 -19.38
C VAL A 90 -31.64 6.66 -20.05
N ARG A 91 -31.38 5.58 -20.77
CA ARG A 91 -32.41 4.79 -21.46
C ARG A 91 -33.31 5.63 -22.41
N GLY A 92 -32.72 6.69 -22.98
CA GLY A 92 -33.42 7.62 -23.89
C GLY A 92 -34.11 8.79 -23.20
N GLU A 93 -34.17 8.82 -21.87
CA GLU A 93 -34.71 9.93 -21.08
C GLU A 93 -33.63 10.88 -20.59
N LYS A 94 -33.95 12.17 -20.53
CA LYS A 94 -33.06 13.22 -20.05
C LYS A 94 -33.17 13.35 -18.53
N MET A 95 -32.02 13.26 -17.85
CA MET A 95 -31.92 13.39 -16.40
C MET A 95 -31.22 14.69 -16.05
N PRO A 96 -31.70 15.46 -15.06
CA PRO A 96 -31.14 16.77 -14.70
C PRO A 96 -29.85 16.60 -13.84
N ILE A 97 -28.88 15.86 -14.35
CA ILE A 97 -27.52 15.80 -13.82
C ILE A 97 -26.64 16.57 -14.79
N LYS A 98 -25.97 17.62 -14.30
CA LYS A 98 -24.94 18.31 -15.07
C LYS A 98 -23.58 17.70 -14.77
N LEU A 99 -22.81 17.48 -15.83
CA LEU A 99 -21.45 16.98 -15.74
C LEU A 99 -20.54 17.87 -16.57
N GLN A 100 -19.51 18.42 -15.95
CA GLN A 100 -18.43 19.11 -16.64
C GLN A 100 -17.13 18.33 -16.48
N LEU A 101 -16.45 18.07 -17.59
CA LEU A 101 -15.16 17.42 -17.62
C LEU A 101 -14.15 18.35 -18.30
N ILE A 102 -12.97 18.49 -17.68
CA ILE A 102 -11.91 19.37 -18.17
C ILE A 102 -10.65 18.56 -18.35
N ILE A 103 -10.03 18.68 -19.52
CA ILE A 103 -8.76 18.06 -19.84
C ILE A 103 -7.77 19.19 -20.12
N SER A 104 -6.65 19.22 -19.41
CA SER A 104 -5.60 20.23 -19.59
C SER A 104 -4.20 19.62 -19.57
N LEU A 105 -3.22 20.34 -20.14
CA LEU A 105 -1.82 19.93 -20.11
C LEU A 105 -1.03 20.81 -19.13
N GLU A 106 -0.31 20.14 -18.23
CA GLU A 106 0.61 20.76 -17.27
C GLU A 106 1.99 20.08 -17.38
N GLY A 107 2.86 20.61 -18.24
CA GLY A 107 4.11 19.93 -18.59
C GLY A 107 3.85 18.58 -19.25
N GLU A 108 4.31 17.48 -18.67
CA GLU A 108 4.04 16.12 -19.16
C GLU A 108 2.75 15.50 -18.59
N ASN A 109 2.08 16.21 -17.66
CA ASN A 109 0.86 15.72 -17.06
C ASN A 109 -0.36 16.11 -17.89
N VAL A 110 -1.23 15.14 -18.12
CA VAL A 110 -2.61 15.39 -18.58
C VAL A 110 -3.49 15.35 -17.34
N ARG A 111 -4.03 16.50 -16.97
CA ARG A 111 -4.94 16.64 -15.82
C ARG A 111 -6.37 16.45 -16.28
N PHE A 112 -7.13 15.71 -15.49
CA PHE A 112 -8.54 15.42 -15.70
C PHE A 112 -9.35 15.92 -14.51
N ALA A 113 -9.99 17.09 -14.68
CA ALA A 113 -10.88 17.65 -13.68
C ALA A 113 -12.34 17.38 -14.02
N SER A 114 -13.18 17.28 -13.00
CA SER A 114 -14.61 16.99 -13.15
C SER A 114 -15.45 17.75 -12.14
N ALA A 115 -16.67 18.12 -12.52
CA ALA A 115 -17.68 18.66 -11.64
C ALA A 115 -19.04 18.01 -11.95
N VAL A 116 -19.78 17.67 -10.91
CA VAL A 116 -21.13 17.09 -10.97
C VAL A 116 -22.09 17.99 -10.21
N GLU A 117 -23.25 18.27 -10.80
CA GLU A 117 -24.39 18.91 -10.13
C GLU A 117 -25.59 17.98 -10.26
N ASN A 118 -26.12 17.50 -9.13
CA ASN A 118 -27.22 16.54 -9.11
C ASN A 118 -28.56 17.27 -8.92
N GLY A 119 -29.37 17.32 -9.99
CA GLY A 119 -30.69 17.93 -9.97
C GLY A 119 -31.86 16.93 -9.87
N ILE A 120 -31.58 15.63 -9.65
CA ILE A 120 -32.63 14.61 -9.49
C ILE A 120 -33.07 14.58 -8.02
N ASP A 121 -34.34 14.81 -7.75
CA ASP A 121 -34.91 14.68 -6.42
C ASP A 121 -34.75 13.26 -5.89
N ASP A 122 -34.59 13.12 -4.58
CA ASP A 122 -34.46 11.81 -3.91
C ASP A 122 -33.40 10.89 -4.58
N SER A 123 -32.24 11.43 -4.89
CA SER A 123 -31.15 10.70 -5.52
C SER A 123 -29.78 11.00 -4.94
N VAL A 124 -28.80 10.16 -5.28
CA VAL A 124 -27.38 10.39 -4.97
C VAL A 124 -26.51 9.92 -6.11
N VAL A 125 -25.61 10.76 -6.61
CA VAL A 125 -24.54 10.33 -7.51
C VAL A 125 -23.44 9.70 -6.66
N ARG A 126 -23.23 8.39 -6.85
CA ARG A 126 -22.33 7.59 -6.02
C ARG A 126 -20.91 7.54 -6.54
N GLU A 127 -20.75 7.34 -7.84
CA GLU A 127 -19.45 7.03 -8.44
C GLU A 127 -19.29 7.74 -9.78
N LEU A 128 -18.11 8.33 -9.97
CA LEU A 128 -17.66 8.84 -11.26
C LEU A 128 -16.33 8.18 -11.61
N GLN A 129 -16.32 7.45 -12.71
CA GLN A 129 -15.16 6.82 -13.31
C GLN A 129 -14.64 7.75 -14.42
N TYR A 130 -13.55 8.48 -14.13
CA TYR A 130 -12.97 9.46 -15.04
C TYR A 130 -11.53 9.80 -14.64
N PRO A 131 -10.56 9.79 -15.57
CA PRO A 131 -10.70 9.34 -16.95
C PRO A 131 -10.81 7.81 -17.05
N LEU A 132 -11.51 7.34 -18.10
CA LEU A 132 -11.44 5.98 -18.59
C LEU A 132 -10.65 5.96 -19.89
N VAL A 133 -9.66 5.08 -19.99
CA VAL A 133 -8.91 4.83 -21.21
C VAL A 133 -9.23 3.42 -21.65
N ARG A 134 -9.90 3.29 -22.79
CA ARG A 134 -10.40 2.03 -23.31
C ARG A 134 -9.58 1.57 -24.52
N ASN A 135 -9.71 0.29 -24.86
CA ASN A 135 -9.00 -0.33 -25.98
C ASN A 135 -7.48 -0.07 -25.92
N VAL A 136 -6.93 -0.19 -24.71
CA VAL A 136 -5.53 0.15 -24.47
C VAL A 136 -4.62 -0.81 -25.21
N ASP A 137 -3.79 -0.28 -26.09
CA ASP A 137 -2.68 -1.00 -26.68
C ASP A 137 -1.44 -0.82 -25.82
N LEU A 138 -0.99 -1.91 -25.19
CA LEU A 138 0.24 -1.92 -24.40
C LEU A 138 1.35 -2.57 -25.18
N PRO A 139 2.54 -1.94 -25.30
CA PRO A 139 3.74 -2.59 -25.81
C PRO A 139 4.02 -3.89 -25.05
N ALA A 140 4.61 -4.87 -25.73
CA ALA A 140 4.82 -6.21 -25.18
C ALA A 140 5.72 -6.24 -23.93
N ASP A 141 6.61 -5.24 -23.78
CA ASP A 141 7.49 -5.07 -22.62
C ASP A 141 6.80 -4.42 -21.41
N HIS A 142 5.57 -3.92 -21.58
CA HIS A 142 4.89 -3.21 -20.49
C HIS A 142 4.38 -4.17 -19.42
N LYS A 143 4.74 -3.85 -18.19
CA LYS A 143 4.33 -4.49 -16.94
C LYS A 143 3.38 -3.56 -16.18
N LEU A 144 2.56 -4.13 -15.31
CA LEU A 144 1.72 -3.35 -14.40
C LEU A 144 2.37 -3.34 -13.01
N ILE A 145 2.69 -2.15 -12.53
CA ILE A 145 3.18 -1.91 -11.18
C ILE A 145 2.03 -1.30 -10.37
N LEU A 146 1.56 -2.05 -9.39
CA LEU A 146 0.54 -1.62 -8.43
C LEU A 146 1.19 -1.25 -7.11
N SER A 147 0.62 -0.28 -6.41
CA SER A 147 1.08 0.11 -5.07
C SER A 147 0.57 -0.79 -3.93
N GLN A 148 0.02 -1.97 -4.24
CA GLN A 148 -0.47 -2.91 -3.22
C GLN A 148 0.66 -3.39 -2.30
N ASN A 149 0.44 -3.28 -0.97
CA ASN A 149 1.39 -3.73 0.07
C ASN A 149 2.83 -3.23 -0.18
N GLY A 150 2.98 -1.94 -0.52
CA GLY A 150 4.27 -1.33 -0.82
C GLY A 150 4.74 -1.48 -2.27
N GLY A 151 4.19 -2.42 -3.02
CA GLY A 151 4.45 -2.60 -4.45
C GLY A 151 4.27 -4.04 -4.93
N ARG A 152 3.67 -4.17 -6.11
CA ARG A 152 3.43 -5.43 -6.79
C ARG A 152 3.69 -5.29 -8.27
N LEU A 153 4.55 -6.13 -8.81
CA LEU A 153 4.88 -6.17 -10.23
C LEU A 153 4.15 -7.34 -10.90
N LEU A 154 3.38 -7.05 -11.92
CA LEU A 154 2.65 -8.01 -12.72
C LEU A 154 3.20 -7.98 -14.14
N GLU A 155 3.94 -9.02 -14.50
CA GLU A 155 4.68 -9.12 -15.79
C GLU A 155 3.77 -9.01 -17.02
N ASN A 156 2.56 -9.54 -16.93
CA ASN A 156 1.56 -9.45 -17.99
C ASN A 156 0.25 -8.91 -17.42
N PRO A 157 -0.08 -7.63 -17.67
CA PRO A 157 -1.29 -6.99 -17.13
C PRO A 157 -2.59 -7.74 -17.49
N ARG A 158 -2.76 -8.16 -18.74
CA ARG A 158 -3.96 -8.86 -19.21
C ARG A 158 -4.12 -10.22 -18.52
N LYS A 159 -3.04 -11.00 -18.46
CA LYS A 159 -3.03 -12.29 -17.76
C LYS A 159 -3.32 -12.12 -16.27
N ALA A 160 -2.73 -11.11 -15.64
CA ALA A 160 -2.96 -10.84 -14.21
C ALA A 160 -4.42 -10.50 -13.90
N ILE A 161 -5.07 -9.70 -14.75
CA ILE A 161 -6.51 -9.39 -14.60
C ILE A 161 -7.35 -10.64 -14.85
N MET A 162 -7.00 -11.48 -15.84
CA MET A 162 -7.69 -12.73 -16.11
C MET A 162 -7.63 -13.71 -14.92
N ASP A 163 -6.43 -13.91 -14.37
CA ASP A 163 -6.20 -14.94 -13.35
C ASP A 163 -6.69 -14.51 -11.96
N LYS A 164 -6.55 -13.23 -11.64
CA LYS A 164 -6.75 -12.68 -10.29
C LYS A 164 -7.93 -11.71 -10.17
N GLY A 165 -8.41 -11.21 -11.30
CA GLY A 165 -9.54 -10.28 -11.32
C GLY A 165 -10.86 -10.96 -10.94
N ASN A 166 -11.69 -10.23 -10.21
CA ASN A 166 -13.04 -10.65 -9.92
C ASN A 166 -13.88 -10.66 -11.19
N LYS A 167 -14.51 -11.79 -11.49
CA LYS A 167 -15.51 -11.88 -12.56
C LYS A 167 -16.78 -11.19 -12.10
N ILE A 168 -17.25 -10.23 -12.88
CA ILE A 168 -18.57 -9.62 -12.68
C ILE A 168 -19.58 -10.36 -13.58
N PRO A 169 -20.34 -11.31 -13.05
CA PRO A 169 -21.40 -12.00 -13.78
C PRO A 169 -22.66 -11.12 -13.78
N TYR A 170 -23.64 -11.52 -14.52
CA TYR A 170 -25.02 -10.96 -14.48
C TYR A 170 -25.22 -9.55 -15.07
N ARG A 171 -24.23 -9.01 -15.76
CA ARG A 171 -24.46 -7.88 -16.66
C ARG A 171 -24.78 -8.40 -18.06
N THR A 172 -25.28 -7.53 -18.92
CA THR A 172 -25.57 -7.91 -20.31
C THR A 172 -24.31 -8.52 -20.96
N PRO A 173 -24.44 -9.38 -21.98
CA PRO A 173 -23.28 -9.96 -22.67
C PRO A 173 -22.23 -8.94 -23.11
N ALA A 174 -22.65 -7.71 -23.41
CA ALA A 174 -21.79 -6.59 -23.79
C ALA A 174 -20.99 -5.99 -22.61
N GLN A 175 -21.25 -6.41 -21.38
CA GLN A 175 -20.65 -5.84 -20.16
C GLN A 175 -20.00 -6.89 -19.26
N ILE A 176 -19.68 -8.07 -19.77
CA ILE A 176 -18.93 -9.07 -19.01
C ILE A 176 -17.47 -8.63 -18.94
N PHE A 177 -16.97 -8.43 -17.73
CA PHE A 177 -15.58 -8.05 -17.51
C PHE A 177 -14.99 -8.74 -16.29
N ARG A 178 -13.65 -8.76 -16.23
CA ARG A 178 -12.88 -9.02 -15.01
C ARG A 178 -12.28 -7.71 -14.52
N GLN A 179 -12.33 -7.48 -13.22
CA GLN A 179 -11.79 -6.28 -12.59
C GLN A 179 -10.74 -6.68 -11.58
N TYR A 180 -9.54 -6.13 -11.73
CA TYR A 180 -8.50 -6.28 -10.72
C TYR A 180 -8.81 -5.33 -9.56
N ASP A 181 -8.66 -5.85 -8.35
CA ASP A 181 -9.05 -5.17 -7.13
C ASP A 181 -7.86 -4.42 -6.52
N CYS A 182 -7.81 -3.10 -6.72
CA CYS A 182 -6.81 -2.22 -6.15
C CYS A 182 -7.44 -0.87 -5.81
N ARG A 183 -7.48 -0.54 -4.52
CA ARG A 183 -8.12 0.67 -4.03
C ARG A 183 -7.22 1.40 -3.05
N TYR A 184 -6.94 2.66 -3.30
CA TYR A 184 -6.34 3.56 -2.33
C TYR A 184 -7.34 3.82 -1.19
N GLY A 185 -6.88 3.65 0.03
CA GLY A 185 -7.72 3.62 1.22
C GLY A 185 -7.99 2.20 1.74
N ALA A 186 -7.75 1.15 0.95
CA ALA A 186 -7.95 -0.24 1.36
C ALA A 186 -6.77 -1.16 1.07
N SER A 187 -6.30 -1.28 -0.17
CA SER A 187 -5.25 -2.22 -0.56
C SER A 187 -4.03 -1.56 -1.19
N ALA A 188 -4.18 -0.38 -1.77
CA ALA A 188 -3.08 0.37 -2.38
C ALA A 188 -2.40 1.26 -1.33
N SER A 189 -1.08 1.19 -1.27
CA SER A 189 -0.24 1.98 -0.36
C SER A 189 -0.01 3.42 -0.83
N MET A 190 -0.23 3.70 -2.11
CA MET A 190 -0.13 5.02 -2.74
C MET A 190 -1.28 5.21 -3.73
N ASN A 191 -1.69 6.44 -3.98
CA ASN A 191 -2.81 6.74 -4.88
C ASN A 191 -2.38 6.79 -6.35
N CYS A 192 -1.62 5.78 -6.78
CA CYS A 192 -1.18 5.63 -8.16
C CYS A 192 -0.85 4.18 -8.53
N TYR A 193 -0.78 3.94 -9.85
CA TYR A 193 -0.21 2.74 -10.46
C TYR A 193 0.49 3.11 -11.77
N ILE A 194 1.30 2.20 -12.30
CA ILE A 194 2.18 2.48 -13.41
C ILE A 194 2.09 1.37 -14.44
N LEU A 195 1.92 1.72 -15.70
CA LEU A 195 2.15 0.84 -16.83
C LEU A 195 3.58 1.11 -17.32
N ALA A 196 4.52 0.23 -17.01
CA ALA A 196 5.94 0.47 -17.15
C ALA A 196 6.59 -0.47 -18.18
N GLY A 197 7.13 0.10 -19.24
CA GLY A 197 8.09 -0.56 -20.13
C GLY A 197 9.54 -0.31 -19.70
N GLU A 198 10.50 -0.78 -20.47
CA GLU A 198 11.94 -0.63 -20.17
C GLU A 198 12.38 0.84 -20.21
N ASN A 199 11.92 1.62 -21.19
CA ASN A 199 12.36 2.99 -21.44
C ASN A 199 11.23 4.00 -21.57
N GLN A 200 10.01 3.60 -21.28
CA GLN A 200 8.83 4.44 -21.32
C GLN A 200 7.71 3.84 -20.49
N GLY A 201 6.67 4.62 -20.21
CA GLY A 201 5.49 4.12 -19.53
C GLY A 201 4.39 5.17 -19.42
N LEU A 202 3.35 4.78 -18.70
CA LEU A 202 2.24 5.65 -18.35
C LEU A 202 2.05 5.64 -16.84
N TYR A 203 2.18 6.80 -16.23
CA TYR A 203 1.78 7.06 -14.86
C TYR A 203 0.27 7.32 -14.81
N VAL A 204 -0.42 6.67 -13.89
CA VAL A 204 -1.85 6.87 -13.61
C VAL A 204 -2.01 7.12 -12.11
N GLY A 205 -2.46 8.30 -11.72
CA GLY A 205 -2.55 8.65 -10.31
C GLY A 205 -3.57 9.74 -10.00
N SER A 206 -3.95 9.81 -8.73
CA SER A 206 -4.79 10.88 -8.22
C SER A 206 -3.98 11.75 -7.26
N HIS A 207 -3.74 12.99 -7.64
CA HIS A 207 -3.07 14.01 -6.84
C HIS A 207 -4.10 14.77 -5.99
N ASP A 208 -4.81 14.01 -5.15
CA ASP A 208 -5.91 14.51 -4.32
C ASP A 208 -5.43 14.88 -2.91
N ALA A 209 -5.22 16.17 -2.66
CA ALA A 209 -4.82 16.68 -1.35
C ALA A 209 -5.90 16.50 -0.25
N LEU A 210 -7.14 16.19 -0.63
CA LEU A 210 -8.20 15.85 0.31
C LEU A 210 -8.14 14.39 0.78
N ILE A 211 -7.23 13.60 0.19
CA ILE A 211 -7.02 12.18 0.52
C ILE A 211 -8.32 11.37 0.44
N GLN A 212 -9.06 11.55 -0.65
CA GLN A 212 -10.24 10.73 -0.90
C GLN A 212 -9.85 9.35 -1.42
N ASP A 213 -10.59 8.35 -0.99
CA ASP A 213 -10.44 7.00 -1.52
C ASP A 213 -10.62 6.99 -3.04
N THR A 214 -9.78 6.21 -3.72
CA THR A 214 -9.78 6.13 -5.18
C THR A 214 -9.66 4.67 -5.60
N TRP A 215 -10.55 4.19 -6.45
CA TRP A 215 -10.38 2.87 -7.06
C TRP A 215 -9.48 2.98 -8.30
N HIS A 216 -8.44 2.19 -8.33
CA HIS A 216 -7.60 2.03 -9.51
C HIS A 216 -8.30 1.07 -10.47
N GLY A 217 -9.02 1.61 -11.42
CA GLY A 217 -9.82 0.83 -12.36
C GLY A 217 -8.94 0.08 -13.36
N LEU A 218 -8.96 -1.24 -13.28
CA LEU A 218 -8.22 -2.13 -14.17
C LEU A 218 -9.18 -3.23 -14.60
N ARG A 219 -9.70 -3.15 -15.82
CA ARG A 219 -10.71 -4.06 -16.35
C ARG A 219 -10.30 -4.69 -17.65
N LEU A 220 -10.76 -5.91 -17.86
CA LEU A 220 -10.62 -6.64 -19.10
C LEU A 220 -12.01 -7.12 -19.54
N TYR A 221 -12.52 -6.53 -20.60
CA TYR A 221 -13.85 -6.82 -21.13
C TYR A 221 -13.82 -7.98 -22.10
N ALA A 222 -14.90 -8.75 -22.10
CA ALA A 222 -15.15 -9.81 -23.06
C ALA A 222 -15.77 -9.23 -24.34
N ASP A 223 -15.32 -9.74 -25.49
CA ASP A 223 -15.98 -9.54 -26.77
C ASP A 223 -17.27 -10.39 -26.89
N LYS A 224 -17.96 -10.32 -28.03
CA LYS A 224 -19.18 -11.09 -28.33
C LYS A 224 -18.98 -12.61 -28.24
N ASP A 225 -17.75 -13.07 -28.48
CA ASP A 225 -17.39 -14.49 -28.45
C ASP A 225 -16.85 -14.92 -27.07
N ARG A 226 -16.96 -14.04 -26.07
CA ARG A 226 -16.48 -14.18 -24.69
C ARG A 226 -14.96 -14.27 -24.54
N ASN A 227 -14.21 -13.78 -25.52
CA ASN A 227 -12.77 -13.59 -25.37
C ASN A 227 -12.51 -12.25 -24.64
N PHE A 228 -11.69 -12.27 -23.62
CA PHE A 228 -11.34 -11.08 -22.86
C PHE A 228 -10.19 -10.32 -23.50
N THR A 229 -10.52 -9.38 -24.36
CA THR A 229 -9.55 -8.69 -25.24
C THR A 229 -9.42 -7.19 -25.00
N GLU A 230 -10.49 -6.53 -24.56
CA GLU A 230 -10.49 -5.08 -24.38
C GLU A 230 -9.98 -4.69 -22.99
N LEU A 231 -8.80 -4.08 -22.93
CA LEU A 231 -8.24 -3.54 -21.69
C LEU A 231 -8.74 -2.10 -21.48
N GLU A 232 -9.26 -1.86 -20.30
CA GLU A 232 -9.64 -0.52 -19.79
C GLU A 232 -8.86 -0.24 -18.51
N PHE A 233 -8.36 0.99 -18.38
CA PHE A 233 -7.87 1.51 -17.11
C PHE A 233 -8.43 2.89 -16.82
N GLY A 234 -8.41 3.28 -15.53
CA GLY A 234 -8.94 4.57 -15.11
C GLY A 234 -8.84 4.81 -13.62
N LEU A 235 -9.48 5.89 -13.17
CA LEU A 235 -9.57 6.28 -11.77
C LEU A 235 -11.03 6.52 -11.40
N PHE A 236 -11.49 5.90 -10.31
CA PHE A 236 -12.88 5.98 -9.88
C PHE A 236 -12.97 6.75 -8.58
N LYS A 237 -13.81 7.78 -8.58
CA LYS A 237 -14.08 8.63 -7.42
C LYS A 237 -15.52 8.44 -6.93
N TYR A 238 -15.76 8.80 -5.67
CA TYR A 238 -17.04 8.61 -4.98
C TYR A 238 -17.61 9.97 -4.55
N PRO A 239 -18.31 10.67 -5.43
CA PRO A 239 -18.88 12.01 -5.19
C PRO A 239 -19.80 12.06 -3.97
N GLN A 240 -20.68 11.06 -3.79
CA GLN A 240 -21.77 11.09 -2.80
C GLN A 240 -22.57 12.41 -2.90
N CYS A 241 -22.82 12.84 -4.13
CA CYS A 241 -23.48 14.09 -4.44
C CYS A 241 -25.01 13.89 -4.41
N PHE A 242 -25.65 14.38 -3.34
CA PHE A 242 -27.10 14.25 -3.14
C PHE A 242 -27.87 15.28 -3.97
N ALA A 243 -29.19 15.13 -4.02
CA ALA A 243 -30.09 16.04 -4.71
C ALA A 243 -29.80 17.51 -4.33
N GLY A 244 -29.62 18.37 -5.32
CA GLY A 244 -29.29 19.78 -5.16
C GLY A 244 -27.84 20.09 -4.80
N GLU A 245 -27.00 19.08 -4.56
CA GLU A 245 -25.57 19.26 -4.23
C GLU A 245 -24.69 19.37 -5.49
N LYS A 246 -23.48 19.91 -5.27
CA LYS A 246 -22.40 19.96 -6.25
C LYS A 246 -21.16 19.27 -5.68
N TRP A 247 -20.43 18.56 -6.54
CA TRP A 247 -19.16 17.95 -6.23
C TRP A 247 -18.16 18.26 -7.34
N GLN A 248 -16.89 18.35 -6.97
CA GLN A 248 -15.81 18.57 -7.93
C GLN A 248 -14.55 17.79 -7.52
N ASN A 249 -13.75 17.44 -8.53
CA ASN A 249 -12.43 16.83 -8.39
C ASN A 249 -11.52 17.31 -9.52
N ASP A 250 -10.30 17.70 -9.20
CA ASP A 250 -9.30 18.19 -10.15
C ASP A 250 -7.98 17.41 -10.10
N SER A 251 -7.99 16.24 -9.50
CA SER A 251 -6.78 15.57 -9.04
C SER A 251 -6.29 14.42 -9.93
N ASN A 252 -7.08 13.95 -10.89
CA ASN A 252 -6.72 12.78 -11.68
C ASN A 252 -5.71 13.12 -12.77
N ILE A 253 -4.64 12.34 -12.88
CA ILE A 253 -3.52 12.59 -13.79
C ILE A 253 -3.17 11.33 -14.57
N LEU A 254 -3.03 11.49 -15.88
CA LEU A 254 -2.33 10.56 -16.76
C LEU A 254 -1.07 11.23 -17.27
N SER A 255 0.07 10.56 -17.19
CA SER A 255 1.33 11.12 -17.65
C SER A 255 2.17 10.08 -18.39
N PRO A 256 2.16 10.08 -19.73
CA PRO A 256 3.15 9.35 -20.50
C PRO A 256 4.54 9.88 -20.16
N TYR A 257 5.50 8.98 -19.91
CA TYR A 257 6.85 9.37 -19.55
C TYR A 257 7.90 8.56 -20.34
N SER A 258 9.11 9.10 -20.43
CA SER A 258 10.29 8.43 -20.98
C SER A 258 11.25 8.07 -19.85
N GLY A 259 11.87 6.89 -19.93
CA GLY A 259 12.74 6.32 -18.91
C GLY A 259 12.06 5.20 -18.12
N THR A 260 12.66 4.84 -16.98
CA THR A 260 12.20 3.75 -16.12
C THR A 260 11.05 4.19 -15.18
N TRP A 261 10.42 3.23 -14.53
CA TRP A 261 9.33 3.44 -13.56
C TRP A 261 9.67 4.44 -12.42
N HIS A 262 10.94 4.66 -12.15
CA HIS A 262 11.40 5.66 -11.15
C HIS A 262 10.89 7.07 -11.48
N LYS A 263 10.76 7.42 -12.77
CA LYS A 263 10.19 8.72 -13.17
C LYS A 263 8.75 8.91 -12.70
N ALA A 264 7.97 7.84 -12.73
CA ALA A 264 6.61 7.84 -12.22
C ALA A 264 6.57 7.91 -10.68
N ALA A 265 7.46 7.19 -10.00
CA ALA A 265 7.63 7.23 -8.56
C ALA A 265 8.08 8.62 -8.07
N ASP A 266 9.07 9.23 -8.75
CA ASP A 266 9.53 10.60 -8.48
C ASP A 266 8.39 11.61 -8.61
N LYS A 267 7.52 11.45 -9.62
CA LYS A 267 6.36 12.31 -9.84
C LYS A 267 5.40 12.26 -8.66
N TYR A 268 5.05 11.07 -8.21
CA TYR A 268 4.17 10.89 -7.06
C TYR A 268 4.81 11.42 -5.77
N GLY A 269 6.04 11.02 -5.49
CA GLY A 269 6.77 11.43 -4.29
C GLY A 269 6.99 12.94 -4.20
N LYS A 270 7.29 13.59 -5.34
CA LYS A 270 7.40 15.05 -5.41
C LYS A 270 6.09 15.73 -5.06
N TRP A 271 4.98 15.31 -5.71
CA TRP A 271 3.66 15.87 -5.43
C TRP A 271 3.26 15.71 -3.97
N ALA A 272 3.45 14.51 -3.39
CA ALA A 272 3.12 14.26 -1.99
C ALA A 272 3.86 15.20 -1.05
N ARG A 273 5.18 15.38 -1.24
CA ARG A 273 6.02 16.27 -0.43
C ARG A 273 5.67 17.75 -0.59
N GLU A 274 5.25 18.17 -1.76
CA GLU A 274 4.81 19.55 -2.01
C GLU A 274 3.39 19.84 -1.51
N SER A 275 2.60 18.79 -1.22
CA SER A 275 1.17 18.91 -0.92
C SER A 275 0.80 18.61 0.54
N TRP A 276 1.16 17.43 1.06
CA TRP A 276 0.65 16.97 2.36
C TRP A 276 1.62 16.11 3.17
N TRP A 277 2.74 15.66 2.60
CA TRP A 277 3.70 14.80 3.28
C TRP A 277 4.50 15.60 4.32
N ASP A 278 4.30 15.24 5.58
CA ASP A 278 4.96 15.84 6.76
C ASP A 278 5.45 14.70 7.65
N HIS A 279 6.49 13.99 7.18
CA HIS A 279 6.99 12.81 7.86
C HIS A 279 7.73 13.17 9.15
N HIS A 280 7.32 12.54 10.24
CA HIS A 280 8.03 12.61 11.51
C HIS A 280 9.33 11.80 11.45
N GLU A 281 10.42 12.37 11.95
CA GLU A 281 11.68 11.65 12.07
C GLU A 281 11.63 10.67 13.25
N ALA A 282 11.72 9.37 12.96
CA ALA A 282 11.67 8.32 13.98
C ALA A 282 12.85 8.40 14.98
N PRO A 283 12.66 7.95 16.23
CA PRO A 283 13.74 7.82 17.20
C PRO A 283 14.95 7.08 16.63
N GLN A 284 16.16 7.51 17.03
CA GLN A 284 17.41 6.96 16.48
C GLN A 284 17.46 5.43 16.58
N TRP A 285 17.04 4.85 17.71
CA TRP A 285 17.08 3.40 17.89
C TRP A 285 16.17 2.65 16.90
N ILE A 286 15.07 3.28 16.44
CA ILE A 286 14.17 2.72 15.42
C ILE A 286 14.79 2.85 14.03
N ARG A 287 15.42 3.98 13.72
CA ARG A 287 16.14 4.18 12.46
C ARG A 287 17.31 3.20 12.29
N GLU A 288 17.96 2.86 13.40
CA GLU A 288 19.08 1.89 13.45
C GLU A 288 18.62 0.43 13.57
N MET A 289 17.32 0.18 13.82
CA MET A 289 16.77 -1.14 14.03
C MET A 289 16.91 -2.04 12.79
N LYS A 290 17.42 -3.25 12.98
CA LYS A 290 17.66 -4.26 11.92
C LYS A 290 16.63 -5.38 11.94
N SER A 291 16.22 -5.76 13.15
CA SER A 291 15.29 -6.86 13.36
C SER A 291 14.62 -6.78 14.72
N TRP A 292 13.47 -7.38 14.81
CA TRP A 292 12.81 -7.70 16.06
C TRP A 292 12.41 -9.17 16.14
N GLN A 293 12.26 -9.68 17.36
CA GLN A 293 11.69 -10.99 17.61
C GLN A 293 10.25 -10.84 18.08
N ARG A 294 9.30 -11.26 17.23
CA ARG A 294 7.88 -11.18 17.50
C ARG A 294 7.36 -12.45 18.16
N VAL A 295 6.71 -12.33 19.32
CA VAL A 295 6.29 -13.46 20.16
C VAL A 295 4.88 -13.29 20.70
N ILE A 296 4.15 -14.38 20.85
CA ILE A 296 2.84 -14.45 21.50
C ILE A 296 3.03 -15.10 22.87
N PHE A 297 2.77 -14.36 23.95
CA PHE A 297 2.87 -14.91 25.31
C PHE A 297 1.76 -15.91 25.62
N LYS A 298 0.51 -15.53 25.37
CA LYS A 298 -0.67 -16.36 25.57
C LYS A 298 -1.47 -16.45 24.28
N HIS A 299 -1.72 -17.68 23.86
CA HIS A 299 -2.41 -17.97 22.60
C HIS A 299 -3.92 -17.67 22.69
N GLN A 300 -4.58 -17.55 21.56
CA GLN A 300 -6.03 -17.32 21.43
C GLN A 300 -6.89 -18.38 22.14
N TYR A 301 -6.37 -19.57 22.33
CA TYR A 301 -7.05 -20.67 23.05
C TYR A 301 -6.77 -20.67 24.56
N GLY A 302 -6.03 -19.66 25.07
CA GLY A 302 -5.75 -19.52 26.50
C GLY A 302 -4.52 -20.28 27.00
N ASN A 303 -3.84 -21.06 26.17
CA ASN A 303 -2.59 -21.71 26.54
C ASN A 303 -1.41 -20.73 26.53
N TYR A 304 -0.57 -20.84 27.55
CA TYR A 304 0.68 -20.08 27.61
C TYR A 304 1.73 -20.69 26.70
N LEU A 305 2.28 -19.87 25.82
CA LEU A 305 3.46 -20.20 25.02
C LEU A 305 4.72 -19.74 25.76
N PHE A 306 4.63 -18.59 26.43
CA PHE A 306 5.71 -18.01 27.23
C PHE A 306 5.16 -17.37 28.51
N LYS A 307 6.00 -17.33 29.53
CA LYS A 307 5.74 -16.60 30.77
C LYS A 307 6.42 -15.23 30.74
N TYR A 308 6.03 -14.31 31.61
CA TYR A 308 6.70 -13.01 31.75
C TYR A 308 8.18 -13.16 32.06
N SER A 309 8.58 -14.20 32.82
CA SER A 309 9.98 -14.50 33.08
C SER A 309 10.79 -14.89 31.86
N ASP A 310 10.16 -15.41 30.80
CA ASP A 310 10.85 -15.76 29.55
C ASP A 310 11.37 -14.54 28.80
N LEU A 311 10.78 -13.36 29.04
CA LEU A 311 11.20 -12.10 28.41
C LEU A 311 12.68 -11.81 28.68
N TYR A 312 13.10 -11.86 29.95
CA TYR A 312 14.50 -11.61 30.37
C TYR A 312 15.37 -12.88 30.48
N GLY A 313 14.83 -14.03 30.20
CA GLY A 313 15.53 -15.31 30.18
C GLY A 313 15.77 -15.79 28.76
N ARG A 314 14.74 -16.37 28.16
CA ARG A 314 14.82 -17.04 26.86
C ARG A 314 14.83 -16.05 25.69
N MET A 315 13.89 -15.08 25.68
CA MET A 315 13.74 -14.15 24.55
C MET A 315 14.93 -13.21 24.41
N GLN A 316 15.43 -12.71 25.54
CA GLN A 316 16.65 -11.92 25.59
C GLN A 316 17.82 -12.64 24.92
N LYS A 317 18.10 -13.89 25.35
CA LYS A 317 19.23 -14.69 24.82
C LYS A 317 19.07 -15.02 23.35
N ALA A 318 17.85 -15.38 22.94
CA ALA A 318 17.54 -15.63 21.54
C ALA A 318 17.76 -14.37 20.69
N GLY A 319 17.33 -13.20 21.14
CA GLY A 319 17.58 -11.91 20.47
C GLY A 319 19.07 -11.55 20.41
N GLU A 320 19.80 -11.70 21.53
CA GLU A 320 21.25 -11.44 21.60
C GLU A 320 22.04 -12.30 20.60
N SER A 321 21.64 -13.57 20.40
CA SER A 321 22.33 -14.47 19.47
C SER A 321 22.36 -14.03 18.02
N VAL A 322 21.43 -13.16 17.62
CA VAL A 322 21.33 -12.61 16.27
C VAL A 322 21.45 -11.08 16.25
N SER A 323 21.81 -10.48 17.39
CA SER A 323 21.82 -9.01 17.55
C SER A 323 20.49 -8.35 17.14
N ALA A 324 19.36 -8.98 17.51
CA ALA A 324 18.04 -8.38 17.33
C ALA A 324 17.87 -7.18 18.28
N ASP A 325 17.26 -6.11 17.77
CA ASP A 325 17.19 -4.83 18.50
C ASP A 325 16.02 -4.79 19.49
N ALA A 326 14.95 -5.58 19.21
CA ALA A 326 13.73 -5.52 20.01
C ALA A 326 13.03 -6.88 20.15
N VAL A 327 12.25 -7.00 21.21
CA VAL A 327 11.16 -7.98 21.33
C VAL A 327 9.85 -7.28 21.07
N PHE A 328 9.02 -7.85 20.22
CA PHE A 328 7.68 -7.38 19.91
C PHE A 328 6.66 -8.31 20.55
N ALA A 329 6.04 -7.86 21.66
CA ALA A 329 5.23 -8.66 22.55
C ALA A 329 3.74 -8.63 22.17
N PHE A 330 3.22 -9.79 21.78
CA PHE A 330 1.80 -10.05 21.53
C PHE A 330 1.21 -10.93 22.62
N GLY A 331 -0.10 -10.87 22.84
CA GLY A 331 -0.80 -11.77 23.76
C GLY A 331 -0.29 -11.72 25.20
N TRP A 332 0.31 -10.61 25.63
CA TRP A 332 0.89 -10.41 26.96
C TRP A 332 -0.17 -10.18 28.05
N TRP A 333 -1.43 -9.97 27.70
CA TRP A 333 -2.57 -9.73 28.61
C TRP A 333 -3.32 -11.01 28.98
N LYS A 334 -4.15 -10.95 30.00
CA LYS A 334 -4.76 -12.13 30.67
C LYS A 334 -5.67 -12.97 29.75
N GLU A 335 -6.35 -12.35 28.77
CA GLU A 335 -7.21 -13.06 27.83
C GLU A 335 -6.39 -13.73 26.71
N GLY A 336 -5.19 -13.21 26.41
CA GLY A 336 -4.32 -13.69 25.35
C GLY A 336 -4.62 -13.06 23.97
N MET A 337 -3.84 -13.47 22.98
CA MET A 337 -3.89 -12.91 21.63
C MET A 337 -5.31 -12.96 21.07
N ASP A 338 -5.71 -11.88 20.41
CA ASP A 338 -7.03 -11.69 19.76
C ASP A 338 -8.23 -11.98 20.68
N ARG A 339 -8.15 -11.59 21.95
CA ARG A 339 -9.24 -11.70 22.90
C ARG A 339 -9.28 -10.52 23.86
N GLY A 340 -10.48 -10.16 24.30
CA GLY A 340 -10.72 -9.18 25.36
C GLY A 340 -10.47 -7.72 24.99
N ASN A 341 -10.19 -7.44 23.69
CA ASN A 341 -9.96 -6.07 23.24
C ASN A 341 -11.18 -5.16 23.58
N PRO A 342 -10.95 -3.97 24.15
CA PRO A 342 -9.71 -3.23 24.33
C PRO A 342 -9.13 -3.24 25.76
N ALA A 343 -9.46 -4.20 26.60
CA ALA A 343 -9.10 -4.16 28.03
C ALA A 343 -7.57 -4.25 28.31
N TYR A 344 -6.86 -5.17 27.69
CA TYR A 344 -5.40 -5.36 27.78
C TYR A 344 -4.83 -5.33 29.20
N THR A 345 -5.45 -6.06 30.14
CA THR A 345 -4.98 -6.15 31.52
C THR A 345 -3.90 -7.22 31.64
N PRO A 346 -2.72 -6.95 32.25
CA PRO A 346 -1.73 -7.98 32.51
C PRO A 346 -2.29 -9.16 33.32
N ASP A 347 -1.70 -10.35 33.13
CA ASP A 347 -2.21 -11.60 33.68
C ASP A 347 -1.88 -11.73 35.18
N ASP A 348 -2.89 -11.75 36.01
CA ASP A 348 -2.77 -11.85 37.47
C ASP A 348 -2.07 -13.15 37.90
N THR A 349 -2.22 -14.24 37.14
CA THR A 349 -1.54 -15.51 37.42
C THR A 349 -0.03 -15.43 37.25
N GLN A 350 0.46 -14.38 36.60
CA GLN A 350 1.88 -14.08 36.41
C GLN A 350 2.34 -12.84 37.21
N GLY A 351 1.51 -12.37 38.14
CA GLY A 351 1.79 -11.24 39.01
C GLY A 351 1.22 -9.89 38.52
N GLY A 352 0.32 -9.93 37.58
CA GLY A 352 -0.40 -8.74 37.10
C GLY A 352 0.52 -7.63 36.58
N ASP A 353 0.11 -6.38 36.80
CA ASP A 353 0.90 -5.19 36.39
C ASP A 353 2.30 -5.15 37.00
N GLU A 354 2.44 -5.55 38.27
CA GLU A 354 3.75 -5.57 38.95
C GLU A 354 4.68 -6.63 38.35
N GLY A 355 4.14 -7.82 38.10
CA GLY A 355 4.89 -8.92 37.49
C GLY A 355 5.39 -8.55 36.10
N TRP A 356 4.52 -7.93 35.28
CA TRP A 356 4.86 -7.47 33.94
C TRP A 356 5.93 -6.37 33.97
N ARG A 357 5.76 -5.34 34.80
CA ARG A 357 6.76 -4.26 34.96
C ARG A 357 8.12 -4.78 35.43
N LYS A 358 8.15 -5.71 36.39
CA LYS A 358 9.39 -6.36 36.86
C LYS A 358 10.08 -7.12 35.74
N ALA A 359 9.32 -7.84 34.91
CA ALA A 359 9.88 -8.57 33.76
C ALA A 359 10.52 -7.62 32.74
N ILE A 360 9.81 -6.55 32.39
CA ILE A 360 10.30 -5.49 31.49
C ILE A 360 11.57 -4.83 32.04
N ALA A 361 11.55 -4.42 33.29
CA ALA A 361 12.71 -3.76 33.94
C ALA A 361 13.97 -4.65 33.94
N LYS A 362 13.81 -5.98 34.08
CA LYS A 362 14.92 -6.92 33.96
C LYS A 362 15.40 -7.08 32.52
N PHE A 363 14.45 -7.19 31.58
CA PHE A 363 14.76 -7.33 30.15
C PHE A 363 15.53 -6.13 29.61
N LYS A 364 15.15 -4.92 29.97
CA LYS A 364 15.80 -3.67 29.51
C LYS A 364 17.27 -3.58 29.89
N LYS A 365 17.74 -4.34 30.86
CA LYS A 365 19.17 -4.39 31.23
C LYS A 365 20.03 -4.98 30.11
N SER A 366 19.47 -5.71 29.17
CA SER A 366 20.17 -6.22 27.98
C SER A 366 20.51 -5.15 26.95
N GLY A 367 19.85 -3.99 27.02
CA GLY A 367 19.90 -2.97 25.98
C GLY A 367 18.85 -3.16 24.87
N GLN A 368 18.24 -4.35 24.75
CA GLN A 368 17.16 -4.60 23.81
C GLN A 368 15.92 -3.78 24.16
N LYS A 369 15.11 -3.45 23.15
CA LYS A 369 13.90 -2.65 23.28
C LYS A 369 12.65 -3.53 23.35
N LEU A 370 11.61 -3.05 24.00
CA LEU A 370 10.31 -3.73 24.05
C LEU A 370 9.26 -2.92 23.29
N ILE A 371 8.59 -3.55 22.32
CA ILE A 371 7.42 -3.02 21.61
C ILE A 371 6.19 -3.74 22.14
N MET A 372 5.22 -3.00 22.68
CA MET A 372 3.95 -3.56 23.17
C MET A 372 2.86 -3.47 22.13
N TYR A 373 2.25 -4.61 21.81
CA TYR A 373 1.13 -4.74 20.89
C TYR A 373 -0.20 -4.36 21.52
N TYR A 374 -1.01 -3.64 20.77
CA TYR A 374 -2.44 -3.43 20.96
C TYR A 374 -3.15 -3.52 19.62
N ASN A 375 -4.44 -3.88 19.60
CA ASN A 375 -5.25 -3.73 18.40
C ASN A 375 -5.87 -2.34 18.36
N GLY A 376 -5.64 -1.62 17.28
CA GLY A 376 -6.10 -0.23 17.12
C GLY A 376 -7.55 -0.08 16.63
N GLN A 377 -8.23 -1.20 16.30
CA GLN A 377 -9.55 -1.12 15.67
C GLN A 377 -10.57 -2.15 16.15
N LEU A 378 -10.14 -3.34 16.59
CA LEU A 378 -11.07 -4.42 16.93
C LEU A 378 -11.60 -4.29 18.37
N ILE A 379 -12.91 -4.46 18.53
CA ILE A 379 -13.60 -4.59 19.79
C ILE A 379 -14.16 -6.01 19.88
N ASP A 380 -13.71 -6.77 20.87
CA ASP A 380 -14.25 -8.12 21.16
C ASP A 380 -15.68 -8.00 21.65
N THR A 381 -16.61 -8.73 21.01
CA THR A 381 -18.04 -8.70 21.40
C THR A 381 -18.30 -9.30 22.79
N GLU A 382 -17.32 -10.06 23.34
CA GLU A 382 -17.37 -10.58 24.71
C GLU A 382 -16.79 -9.60 25.75
N SER A 383 -16.14 -8.50 25.32
CA SER A 383 -15.60 -7.50 26.24
C SER A 383 -16.69 -6.72 26.99
N GLU A 384 -16.38 -6.29 28.21
CA GLU A 384 -17.27 -5.42 28.99
C GLU A 384 -17.54 -4.09 28.26
N PHE A 385 -16.57 -3.58 27.51
CA PHE A 385 -16.73 -2.38 26.70
C PHE A 385 -17.80 -2.53 25.63
N TYR A 386 -17.89 -3.69 24.97
CA TYR A 386 -18.96 -3.95 24.00
C TYR A 386 -20.30 -4.19 24.70
N LYS A 387 -20.32 -5.00 25.79
CA LYS A 387 -21.52 -5.35 26.54
C LYS A 387 -22.17 -4.14 27.23
N SER A 388 -21.38 -3.12 27.59
CA SER A 388 -21.91 -1.84 28.11
C SER A 388 -22.73 -1.06 27.09
N GLY A 389 -22.67 -1.43 25.79
CA GLY A 389 -23.30 -0.74 24.67
C GLY A 389 -22.42 0.32 24.02
N GLU A 390 -21.33 0.75 24.66
CA GLU A 390 -20.45 1.80 24.13
C GLU A 390 -19.68 1.28 22.89
N GLY A 391 -19.08 0.09 22.96
CA GLY A 391 -18.42 -0.53 21.81
C GLY A 391 -19.36 -0.71 20.64
N LYS A 392 -20.61 -1.08 20.89
CA LYS A 392 -21.65 -1.19 19.87
C LYS A 392 -21.99 0.17 19.22
N ARG A 393 -22.07 1.22 20.03
CA ARG A 393 -22.39 2.59 19.59
C ARG A 393 -21.34 3.14 18.63
N ILE A 394 -20.05 2.95 18.94
CA ILE A 394 -18.92 3.51 18.17
C ILE A 394 -18.40 2.61 17.05
N SER A 395 -19.00 1.43 16.84
CA SER A 395 -18.53 0.51 15.80
C SER A 395 -18.97 0.95 14.39
N TYR A 396 -18.20 0.56 13.38
CA TYR A 396 -18.56 0.73 11.99
C TYR A 396 -19.91 0.08 11.69
N LYS A 397 -20.74 0.77 10.95
CA LYS A 397 -22.03 0.26 10.46
C LYS A 397 -21.94 -0.06 8.96
N GLY A 398 -22.55 -1.16 8.55
CA GLY A 398 -22.77 -1.50 7.16
C GLY A 398 -23.95 -0.75 6.55
N PRO A 399 -24.30 -1.04 5.28
CA PRO A 399 -25.37 -0.33 4.58
C PRO A 399 -26.75 -0.52 5.21
N SER A 400 -26.97 -1.62 5.94
CA SER A 400 -28.21 -1.88 6.70
C SER A 400 -28.26 -1.23 8.10
N GLY A 401 -27.20 -0.50 8.51
CA GLY A 401 -27.08 0.08 9.84
C GLY A 401 -26.63 -0.92 10.93
N THR A 402 -26.35 -2.17 10.57
CA THR A 402 -25.79 -3.19 11.48
C THR A 402 -24.29 -3.03 11.61
N GLU A 403 -23.71 -3.51 12.73
CA GLU A 403 -22.25 -3.49 12.92
C GLU A 403 -21.55 -4.35 11.87
N ILE A 404 -20.41 -3.84 11.39
CA ILE A 404 -19.50 -4.64 10.57
C ILE A 404 -18.72 -5.55 11.51
N ALA A 405 -19.01 -6.85 11.44
CA ALA A 405 -18.35 -7.87 12.24
C ALA A 405 -17.17 -8.51 11.50
N ASP A 406 -16.19 -8.93 12.25
CA ASP A 406 -15.07 -9.77 11.81
C ASP A 406 -14.98 -11.00 12.70
N GLN A 407 -14.81 -12.17 12.09
CA GLN A 407 -14.71 -13.42 12.83
C GLN A 407 -13.35 -14.05 12.63
N TYR A 408 -12.59 -14.18 13.73
CA TYR A 408 -11.35 -14.91 13.71
C TYR A 408 -11.58 -16.36 14.12
N ARG A 409 -11.25 -17.26 13.21
CA ARG A 409 -11.26 -18.71 13.43
C ARG A 409 -9.82 -19.17 13.57
N PHE A 410 -9.54 -19.86 14.65
CA PHE A 410 -8.20 -20.29 14.97
C PHE A 410 -8.05 -21.78 14.68
N SER A 411 -7.61 -22.11 13.47
CA SER A 411 -7.17 -23.44 13.12
C SER A 411 -5.75 -23.68 13.69
N GLY A 412 -5.40 -24.92 13.96
CA GLY A 412 -4.03 -25.28 14.32
C GLY A 412 -3.87 -26.07 15.63
N LEU A 413 -4.95 -26.38 16.32
CA LEU A 413 -4.93 -27.33 17.44
C LEU A 413 -5.20 -28.80 17.02
N GLY A 414 -5.41 -29.06 15.73
CA GLY A 414 -5.70 -30.39 15.20
C GLY A 414 -7.08 -30.94 15.53
N SER A 415 -7.93 -30.16 16.19
CA SER A 415 -9.31 -30.53 16.50
C SER A 415 -10.28 -29.91 15.50
N TRP A 416 -11.19 -30.69 14.95
CA TRP A 416 -12.27 -30.21 14.09
C TRP A 416 -13.14 -29.16 14.79
N LEU A 417 -13.35 -29.30 16.10
CA LEU A 417 -14.15 -28.35 16.88
C LEU A 417 -13.45 -26.99 16.99
N ALA A 418 -12.12 -26.94 16.96
CA ALA A 418 -11.38 -25.71 16.99
C ALA A 418 -11.64 -24.83 15.74
N GLU A 419 -11.96 -25.42 14.60
CA GLU A 419 -12.29 -24.68 13.38
C GLU A 419 -13.64 -23.96 13.45
N TYR A 420 -14.53 -24.41 14.29
CA TYR A 420 -15.84 -23.79 14.53
C TYR A 420 -15.83 -22.77 15.66
N GLN A 421 -14.78 -22.75 16.48
CA GLN A 421 -14.61 -21.72 17.48
C GLN A 421 -14.19 -20.41 16.79
N ALA A 422 -14.96 -19.37 17.03
CA ALA A 422 -14.68 -18.04 16.51
C ALA A 422 -14.74 -17.01 17.64
N VAL A 423 -13.84 -16.06 17.61
CA VAL A 423 -14.01 -14.80 18.33
C VAL A 423 -14.60 -13.79 17.35
N THR A 424 -15.67 -13.15 17.75
CA THR A 424 -16.33 -12.12 16.94
C THR A 424 -15.89 -10.75 17.42
N PHE A 425 -15.48 -9.94 16.48
CA PHE A 425 -15.13 -8.55 16.70
C PHE A 425 -16.07 -7.65 15.92
N VAL A 426 -16.24 -6.43 16.41
CA VAL A 426 -16.73 -5.30 15.62
C VAL A 426 -15.60 -4.29 15.47
N MET A 427 -15.67 -3.48 14.42
CA MET A 427 -14.62 -2.51 14.10
C MET A 427 -14.97 -1.16 14.67
N ALA A 428 -14.11 -0.61 15.53
CA ALA A 428 -14.26 0.75 16.04
C ALA A 428 -14.13 1.78 14.92
N ASP A 429 -15.00 2.76 14.93
CA ASP A 429 -14.85 3.96 14.12
C ASP A 429 -13.83 4.89 14.79
N THR A 430 -12.66 4.99 14.18
CA THR A 430 -11.53 5.74 14.72
C THR A 430 -11.75 7.25 14.82
N ARG A 431 -12.85 7.76 14.25
CA ARG A 431 -13.25 9.17 14.37
C ARG A 431 -13.84 9.50 15.74
N HIS A 432 -14.35 8.51 16.46
CA HIS A 432 -14.94 8.73 17.79
C HIS A 432 -13.87 9.05 18.83
N GLN A 433 -14.09 10.14 19.59
CA GLN A 433 -13.17 10.57 20.64
C GLN A 433 -12.97 9.50 21.71
N VAL A 434 -14.03 8.80 22.09
CA VAL A 434 -13.97 7.67 23.05
C VAL A 434 -12.93 6.62 22.61
N TRP A 435 -12.88 6.29 21.32
CA TRP A 435 -11.87 5.34 20.82
C TRP A 435 -10.47 5.92 20.84
N ARG A 436 -10.31 7.18 20.47
CA ARG A 436 -9.02 7.89 20.54
C ARG A 436 -8.50 7.96 21.97
N ASP A 437 -9.36 8.22 22.95
CA ASP A 437 -9.00 8.24 24.37
C ASP A 437 -8.57 6.85 24.86
N MET A 438 -9.18 5.77 24.36
CA MET A 438 -8.76 4.40 24.64
C MET A 438 -7.38 4.09 24.04
N LEU A 439 -7.12 4.53 22.82
CA LEU A 439 -5.79 4.37 22.19
C LEU A 439 -4.72 5.16 22.98
N VAL A 440 -5.04 6.34 23.47
CA VAL A 440 -4.16 7.11 24.37
C VAL A 440 -3.87 6.33 25.65
N GLU A 441 -4.89 5.77 26.31
CA GLU A 441 -4.69 4.96 27.54
C GLU A 441 -3.83 3.71 27.29
N MET A 442 -3.94 3.10 26.12
CA MET A 442 -3.05 1.99 25.72
C MET A 442 -1.59 2.44 25.62
N ALA A 443 -1.32 3.62 25.03
CA ALA A 443 0.03 4.19 24.96
C ALA A 443 0.55 4.53 26.36
N ASP A 444 -0.27 5.18 27.20
CA ASP A 444 0.09 5.50 28.57
C ASP A 444 0.42 4.25 29.38
N ARG A 445 -0.33 3.17 29.18
CA ARG A 445 -0.07 1.87 29.83
C ARG A 445 1.24 1.26 29.35
N ALA A 446 1.51 1.27 28.04
CA ALA A 446 2.78 0.79 27.49
C ALA A 446 3.97 1.54 28.10
N HIS A 447 3.89 2.85 28.16
CA HIS A 447 4.93 3.71 28.73
C HIS A 447 5.08 3.48 30.25
N ARG A 448 3.98 3.47 31.04
CA ARG A 448 4.01 3.18 32.48
C ARG A 448 4.60 1.82 32.81
N ASN A 449 4.41 0.83 31.95
CA ASN A 449 4.99 -0.49 32.10
C ASN A 449 6.50 -0.54 31.71
N GLY A 450 7.02 0.53 31.10
CA GLY A 450 8.42 0.65 30.72
C GLY A 450 8.75 0.16 29.32
N ALA A 451 7.74 -0.03 28.45
CA ALA A 451 7.98 -0.31 27.03
C ALA A 451 8.71 0.84 26.34
N ASN A 452 9.41 0.53 25.26
CA ASN A 452 10.10 1.52 24.42
C ASN A 452 9.25 2.01 23.26
N ALA A 453 8.22 1.23 22.89
CA ALA A 453 7.27 1.62 21.85
C ALA A 453 5.90 1.02 22.09
N VAL A 454 4.89 1.72 21.57
CA VAL A 454 3.52 1.23 21.40
C VAL A 454 3.27 0.89 19.93
N PHE A 455 2.52 -0.16 19.69
CA PHE A 455 2.10 -0.56 18.35
C PHE A 455 0.58 -0.79 18.31
N TYR A 456 -0.07 -0.24 17.30
CA TYR A 456 -1.49 -0.44 17.05
C TYR A 456 -1.73 -1.18 15.74
N ASP A 457 -2.29 -2.37 15.88
CA ASP A 457 -2.69 -3.20 14.75
C ASP A 457 -3.84 -2.56 13.96
N GLN A 458 -3.89 -2.78 12.64
CA GLN A 458 -4.99 -2.43 11.74
C GLN A 458 -5.28 -0.93 11.53
N LEU A 459 -4.39 0.00 11.90
CA LEU A 459 -4.61 1.43 11.65
C LEU A 459 -3.93 1.97 10.38
N GLY A 460 -2.97 1.27 9.80
CA GLY A 460 -2.17 1.77 8.68
C GLY A 460 -2.90 1.82 7.34
N ILE A 461 -3.90 0.96 7.11
CA ILE A 461 -4.71 0.95 5.89
C ILE A 461 -6.13 0.46 6.18
N GLY A 462 -7.07 0.74 5.29
CA GLY A 462 -8.41 0.16 5.33
C GLY A 462 -8.44 -1.29 4.80
N PHE A 463 -9.56 -1.94 5.02
CA PHE A 463 -9.87 -3.23 4.40
C PHE A 463 -11.07 -3.05 3.47
N GLN A 464 -10.93 -3.48 2.24
CA GLN A 464 -11.90 -3.23 1.18
C GLN A 464 -13.34 -3.66 1.51
N GLN A 465 -13.50 -4.75 2.23
CA GLN A 465 -14.81 -5.29 2.60
C GLN A 465 -15.34 -4.72 3.93
N LYS A 466 -14.59 -3.84 4.59
CA LYS A 466 -14.88 -3.33 5.95
C LYS A 466 -14.90 -1.81 5.96
N ILE A 467 -15.69 -1.25 5.06
CA ILE A 467 -15.87 0.20 4.90
C ILE A 467 -17.07 0.61 5.73
N PRO A 468 -16.96 1.65 6.58
CA PRO A 468 -18.11 2.17 7.30
C PRO A 468 -19.09 2.86 6.35
N TRP A 469 -20.36 2.65 6.60
CA TRP A 469 -21.46 3.29 5.89
C TRP A 469 -22.20 4.24 6.82
N SER A 470 -22.75 5.28 6.26
CA SER A 470 -23.69 6.18 6.94
C SER A 470 -24.98 6.25 6.14
N ASN A 471 -26.08 6.55 6.85
CA ASN A 471 -27.35 6.84 6.18
C ASN A 471 -27.53 8.37 6.17
N LYS A 472 -27.61 8.93 4.99
CA LYS A 472 -27.87 10.37 4.79
C LYS A 472 -29.07 10.51 3.85
N LEU A 473 -30.09 11.23 4.29
CA LEU A 473 -31.31 11.47 3.49
C LEU A 473 -32.00 10.17 3.01
N GLY A 474 -31.89 9.08 3.78
CA GLY A 474 -32.48 7.78 3.44
C GLY A 474 -31.63 6.92 2.51
N TYR A 475 -30.42 7.35 2.14
CA TYR A 475 -29.47 6.58 1.36
C TYR A 475 -28.30 6.10 2.21
N ALA A 476 -27.95 4.82 2.08
CA ALA A 476 -26.73 4.30 2.64
C ALA A 476 -25.56 4.63 1.72
N VAL A 477 -24.56 5.35 2.21
CA VAL A 477 -23.36 5.73 1.48
C VAL A 477 -22.10 5.25 2.18
N PRO A 478 -21.11 4.70 1.45
CA PRO A 478 -19.86 4.26 2.04
C PRO A 478 -18.99 5.47 2.40
N ASN A 479 -18.12 5.30 3.39
CA ASN A 479 -17.06 6.26 3.64
C ASN A 479 -16.12 6.32 2.42
N ASN A 480 -15.78 7.50 1.98
CA ASN A 480 -14.87 7.77 0.84
C ASN A 480 -13.55 8.43 1.26
N ARG A 481 -13.23 8.46 2.57
CA ARG A 481 -12.03 9.05 3.14
C ARG A 481 -11.42 8.17 4.25
N LEU A 482 -11.50 6.85 4.10
CA LEU A 482 -11.11 5.91 5.15
C LEU A 482 -9.65 6.07 5.58
N ILE A 483 -8.74 6.25 4.63
CA ILE A 483 -7.31 6.44 4.90
C ILE A 483 -7.05 7.79 5.57
N TYR A 484 -7.77 8.83 5.18
CA TYR A 484 -7.71 10.13 5.84
C TYR A 484 -8.14 10.04 7.31
N ASP A 485 -9.28 9.41 7.58
CA ASP A 485 -9.82 9.27 8.94
C ASP A 485 -8.85 8.53 9.87
N LYS A 486 -8.25 7.44 9.37
CA LYS A 486 -7.21 6.70 10.11
C LYS A 486 -5.94 7.53 10.31
N GLY A 487 -5.49 8.24 9.26
CA GLY A 487 -4.34 9.14 9.35
C GLY A 487 -4.56 10.28 10.36
N GLN A 488 -5.78 10.85 10.43
CA GLN A 488 -6.11 11.87 11.43
C GLN A 488 -6.06 11.30 12.87
N THR A 489 -6.43 10.05 13.05
CA THR A 489 -6.31 9.39 14.36
C THR A 489 -4.84 9.14 14.73
N LEU A 490 -4.02 8.67 13.77
CA LEU A 490 -2.58 8.51 14.00
C LEU A 490 -1.89 9.85 14.27
N LYS A 491 -2.27 10.92 13.55
CA LYS A 491 -1.81 12.29 13.82
C LYS A 491 -2.18 12.76 15.23
N TYR A 492 -3.41 12.48 15.67
CA TYR A 492 -3.86 12.80 17.02
C TYR A 492 -2.99 12.08 18.08
N LEU A 493 -2.71 10.80 17.89
CA LEU A 493 -1.86 10.01 18.76
C LEU A 493 -0.40 10.53 18.74
N ARG A 494 0.17 10.79 17.58
CA ARG A 494 1.51 11.38 17.43
C ARG A 494 1.64 12.67 18.25
N ASN A 495 0.72 13.60 18.05
CA ASN A 495 0.70 14.87 18.76
C ASN A 495 0.57 14.72 20.30
N TYR A 496 -0.13 13.66 20.74
CA TYR A 496 -0.24 13.35 22.17
C TYR A 496 1.09 12.82 22.71
N LEU A 497 1.71 11.86 22.03
CA LEU A 497 2.93 11.22 22.46
C LEU A 497 4.10 12.22 22.53
N GLU A 498 4.27 13.08 21.54
CA GLU A 498 5.32 14.11 21.48
C GLU A 498 5.22 15.14 22.62
N LYS A 499 4.02 15.42 23.07
CA LYS A 499 3.81 16.37 24.19
C LYS A 499 4.02 15.72 25.54
N ARG A 500 3.94 14.39 25.63
CA ARG A 500 3.84 13.68 26.89
C ARG A 500 5.08 12.88 27.25
N TYR A 501 5.78 12.38 26.25
CA TYR A 501 6.88 11.45 26.47
C TYR A 501 8.17 11.93 25.84
N GLU A 502 9.27 11.26 26.22
CA GLU A 502 10.59 11.50 25.67
C GLU A 502 10.61 11.18 24.17
N PRO A 503 11.45 11.86 23.37
CA PRO A 503 11.55 11.62 21.93
C PRO A 503 11.89 10.18 21.53
N ASP A 504 12.42 9.39 22.47
CA ASP A 504 12.79 7.99 22.25
C ASP A 504 11.62 6.99 22.35
N PHE A 505 10.42 7.42 22.76
CA PHE A 505 9.26 6.54 22.82
C PHE A 505 8.65 6.33 21.43
N GLY A 506 8.77 5.11 20.91
CA GLY A 506 8.36 4.77 19.54
C GLY A 506 6.87 4.51 19.38
N PHE A 507 6.42 4.67 18.14
CA PHE A 507 5.02 4.50 17.75
C PHE A 507 4.91 3.78 16.40
N GLY A 508 4.22 2.65 16.35
CA GLY A 508 4.06 1.86 15.12
C GLY A 508 2.63 1.47 14.81
N THR A 509 2.40 1.04 13.57
CA THR A 509 1.12 0.47 13.13
C THR A 509 1.28 -0.68 12.16
N GLU A 510 0.18 -1.44 11.97
CA GLU A 510 0.10 -2.48 10.94
C GLU A 510 -0.43 -1.91 9.62
N GLN A 511 0.09 -2.46 8.50
CA GLN A 511 -0.24 -2.12 7.11
C GLN A 511 0.30 -0.77 6.64
N LEU A 512 0.68 -0.75 5.36
CA LEU A 512 1.39 0.36 4.75
C LEU A 512 0.51 1.15 3.79
N ALA A 513 0.24 2.39 4.15
CA ALA A 513 -0.17 3.42 3.21
C ALA A 513 0.58 4.72 3.50
N ASP A 514 0.84 5.49 2.48
CA ASP A 514 1.62 6.72 2.55
C ASP A 514 1.04 7.73 3.56
N TYR A 515 -0.25 8.06 3.44
CA TYR A 515 -0.87 9.06 4.31
C TYR A 515 -0.86 8.68 5.80
N THR A 516 -0.87 7.40 6.13
CA THR A 516 -0.79 6.92 7.52
C THR A 516 0.65 6.75 8.00
N ALA A 517 1.54 6.31 7.11
CA ALA A 517 2.93 6.03 7.43
C ALA A 517 3.72 7.28 7.87
N GLN A 518 3.32 8.48 7.43
CA GLN A 518 3.97 9.72 7.84
C GLN A 518 3.82 10.06 9.34
N TRP A 519 2.86 9.45 10.03
CA TRP A 519 2.56 9.73 11.44
C TRP A 519 3.15 8.70 12.41
N VAL A 520 3.80 7.65 11.89
CA VAL A 520 4.36 6.56 12.70
C VAL A 520 5.85 6.39 12.43
N ASP A 521 6.56 5.80 13.40
CA ASP A 521 8.00 5.59 13.32
C ASP A 521 8.36 4.33 12.55
N PHE A 522 7.46 3.33 12.56
CA PHE A 522 7.64 2.08 11.83
C PHE A 522 6.30 1.44 11.46
N VAL A 523 6.33 0.65 10.41
CA VAL A 523 5.16 -0.08 9.91
C VAL A 523 5.45 -1.57 9.84
N HIS A 524 4.55 -2.37 10.42
CA HIS A 524 4.54 -3.82 10.27
C HIS A 524 3.62 -4.21 9.12
N ILE A 525 4.17 -4.77 8.06
CA ILE A 525 3.38 -5.16 6.90
C ILE A 525 2.98 -6.62 6.96
N THR A 526 1.71 -6.91 6.68
CA THR A 526 1.25 -8.26 6.41
C THR A 526 1.22 -8.51 4.91
N GLY A 527 1.79 -9.60 4.44
CA GLY A 527 1.61 -10.07 3.07
C GLY A 527 2.66 -9.67 2.06
N ILE A 528 3.74 -8.99 2.41
CA ILE A 528 4.93 -8.97 1.55
C ILE A 528 5.50 -10.38 1.56
N ARG A 529 5.19 -11.15 0.53
CA ARG A 529 5.80 -12.45 0.30
C ARG A 529 6.96 -12.27 -0.67
N HIS A 530 8.12 -12.84 -0.35
CA HIS A 530 9.25 -12.91 -1.28
C HIS A 530 8.92 -13.81 -2.47
N GLY A 531 8.04 -13.33 -3.33
CA GLY A 531 7.66 -13.96 -4.57
C GLY A 531 8.01 -13.05 -5.74
N LYS A 532 7.94 -13.57 -6.96
CA LYS A 532 8.25 -12.85 -8.20
C LYS A 532 7.43 -11.56 -8.40
N GLU A 533 6.29 -11.44 -7.72
CA GLU A 533 5.42 -10.27 -7.82
C GLU A 533 5.68 -9.22 -6.74
N ASN A 534 6.50 -9.53 -5.72
CA ASN A 534 6.84 -8.55 -4.70
C ASN A 534 7.72 -7.46 -5.30
N PHE A 535 7.26 -6.22 -5.20
CA PHE A 535 7.94 -5.04 -5.71
C PHE A 535 7.92 -3.90 -4.68
N SER A 536 8.26 -4.21 -3.44
CA SER A 536 8.35 -3.24 -2.35
C SER A 536 9.33 -2.09 -2.63
N GLU A 537 10.18 -2.25 -3.61
CA GLU A 537 11.05 -1.21 -4.16
C GLU A 537 10.27 0.04 -4.57
N LEU A 538 9.03 -0.10 -5.06
CA LEU A 538 8.21 1.05 -5.43
C LEU A 538 8.01 2.00 -4.25
N PHE A 539 7.52 1.49 -3.10
CA PHE A 539 7.29 2.32 -1.93
C PHE A 539 8.61 2.74 -1.27
N ARG A 540 9.56 1.80 -1.16
CA ARG A 540 10.87 2.03 -0.55
C ARG A 540 11.70 3.09 -1.26
N TYR A 541 11.56 3.20 -2.59
CA TYR A 541 12.18 4.26 -3.39
C TYR A 541 11.43 5.60 -3.27
N THR A 542 10.10 5.56 -3.30
CA THR A 542 9.27 6.78 -3.26
C THR A 542 9.35 7.50 -1.91
N PHE A 543 9.33 6.72 -0.81
CA PHE A 543 9.39 7.21 0.57
C PHE A 543 10.47 6.46 1.36
N PRO A 544 11.76 6.72 1.06
CA PRO A 544 12.88 5.99 1.65
C PRO A 544 13.04 6.22 3.16
N GLU A 545 12.42 7.25 3.72
CA GLU A 545 12.39 7.56 5.13
C GLU A 545 11.46 6.64 5.95
N VAL A 546 10.49 5.98 5.32
CA VAL A 546 9.56 5.07 6.00
C VAL A 546 10.23 3.73 6.31
N ILE A 547 10.18 3.33 7.57
CA ILE A 547 10.73 2.06 8.07
C ILE A 547 9.62 1.02 8.09
N PHE A 548 9.81 -0.09 7.37
CA PHE A 548 8.84 -1.19 7.37
C PHE A 548 9.50 -2.56 7.23
N THR A 549 8.73 -3.59 7.57
CA THR A 549 9.23 -4.96 7.68
C THR A 549 8.98 -5.80 6.43
N ASP A 550 9.73 -6.91 6.34
CA ASP A 550 9.15 -8.12 5.76
C ASP A 550 8.25 -8.84 6.78
N ARG A 551 7.51 -9.84 6.35
CA ARG A 551 6.76 -10.77 7.23
C ARG A 551 6.77 -12.16 6.62
N ASN A 552 7.92 -12.73 6.40
CA ASN A 552 7.99 -13.96 5.61
C ASN A 552 8.77 -15.10 6.22
N ILE A 553 9.60 -14.85 7.24
CA ILE A 553 10.54 -15.86 7.73
C ILE A 553 9.99 -16.47 9.02
N ARG A 554 9.44 -17.68 8.91
CA ARG A 554 8.69 -18.35 9.98
C ARG A 554 9.26 -19.69 10.39
N ASP A 555 10.25 -20.16 9.70
CA ASP A 555 10.84 -21.49 9.82
C ASP A 555 12.26 -21.47 9.27
N ASP A 556 12.90 -22.62 9.25
CA ASP A 556 14.30 -22.79 8.83
C ASP A 556 14.47 -23.15 7.33
N THR A 557 13.45 -22.83 6.51
CA THR A 557 13.47 -23.16 5.07
C THR A 557 13.86 -21.96 4.21
N ASP A 558 14.66 -22.18 3.16
CA ASP A 558 15.04 -21.20 2.15
C ASP A 558 15.58 -19.87 2.76
N ILE A 559 16.41 -20.01 3.77
CA ILE A 559 16.82 -18.91 4.67
C ILE A 559 17.69 -17.90 3.92
N GLU A 560 18.72 -18.35 3.24
CA GLU A 560 19.68 -17.49 2.56
C GLU A 560 18.97 -16.55 1.59
N ARG A 561 18.09 -17.09 0.75
CA ARG A 561 17.34 -16.30 -0.21
C ARG A 561 16.44 -15.29 0.48
N ARG A 562 15.66 -15.70 1.48
CA ARG A 562 14.68 -14.83 2.14
C ARG A 562 15.35 -13.70 2.92
N VAL A 563 16.43 -13.99 3.66
CA VAL A 563 17.15 -12.96 4.42
C VAL A 563 17.92 -12.01 3.49
N ASN A 564 18.54 -12.55 2.40
CA ASN A 564 19.19 -11.71 1.40
C ASN A 564 18.23 -10.73 0.75
N MET A 565 17.01 -11.17 0.42
CA MET A 565 16.00 -10.29 -0.18
C MET A 565 15.52 -9.20 0.78
N THR A 566 15.41 -9.50 2.07
CA THR A 566 15.09 -8.51 3.09
C THR A 566 16.18 -7.43 3.16
N LEU A 567 17.46 -7.82 3.17
CA LEU A 567 18.57 -6.87 3.15
C LEU A 567 18.62 -6.08 1.84
N LEU A 568 18.52 -6.76 0.70
CA LEU A 568 18.56 -6.15 -0.64
C LEU A 568 17.53 -5.03 -0.80
N LYS A 569 16.33 -5.22 -0.24
CA LYS A 569 15.24 -4.25 -0.30
C LYS A 569 15.25 -3.22 0.83
N GLY A 570 16.20 -3.30 1.76
CA GLY A 570 16.30 -2.38 2.90
C GLY A 570 15.13 -2.50 3.87
N LEU A 571 14.60 -3.70 4.08
CA LEU A 571 13.50 -3.98 5.00
C LEU A 571 14.02 -4.45 6.37
N LEU A 572 13.19 -4.28 7.41
CA LEU A 572 13.41 -4.88 8.71
C LEU A 572 13.14 -6.40 8.68
N ASN A 573 13.99 -7.20 9.31
CA ASN A 573 13.69 -8.61 9.52
C ASN A 573 12.66 -8.78 10.65
N ASP A 574 11.50 -9.34 10.33
CA ASP A 574 10.49 -9.77 11.28
C ASP A 574 10.71 -11.27 11.61
N ILE A 575 11.31 -11.55 12.77
CA ILE A 575 11.55 -12.92 13.25
C ILE A 575 10.22 -13.46 13.82
N GLU A 576 9.50 -14.24 13.02
CA GLU A 576 8.15 -14.75 13.34
C GLU A 576 8.12 -16.30 13.40
N ILE A 577 8.93 -16.92 14.23
CA ILE A 577 9.07 -18.38 14.26
C ILE A 577 7.75 -19.08 14.58
N TYR A 578 7.34 -19.98 13.67
CA TYR A 578 6.07 -20.74 13.74
C TYR A 578 4.87 -19.84 14.07
N ARG A 579 4.77 -18.67 13.41
CA ARG A 579 3.76 -17.63 13.66
C ARG A 579 3.80 -17.13 15.12
N CYS A 580 4.97 -16.71 15.57
CA CYS A 580 5.23 -16.16 16.91
C CYS A 580 5.08 -17.15 18.07
N ARG A 581 5.09 -18.46 17.81
CA ARG A 581 4.91 -19.49 18.84
C ARG A 581 6.24 -20.05 19.37
N SER A 582 7.34 -19.67 18.77
CA SER A 582 8.68 -20.09 19.18
C SER A 582 9.69 -18.95 18.99
N LEU A 583 10.95 -19.23 19.32
CA LEU A 583 12.07 -18.30 19.25
C LEU A 583 13.03 -18.71 18.13
N ILE A 584 13.96 -17.82 17.77
CA ILE A 584 14.88 -18.08 16.65
C ILE A 584 15.84 -19.24 16.90
N ASP A 585 16.13 -19.58 18.18
CA ASP A 585 16.95 -20.70 18.56
C ASP A 585 16.36 -22.09 18.18
N GLU A 586 15.07 -22.15 17.87
CA GLU A 586 14.42 -23.33 17.26
C GLU A 586 14.68 -23.46 15.74
N CYS A 587 15.33 -22.45 15.13
CA CYS A 587 15.65 -22.39 13.71
C CYS A 587 17.16 -22.11 13.53
N PRO A 588 18.02 -23.10 13.72
CA PRO A 588 19.48 -22.91 13.81
C PRO A 588 20.10 -22.35 12.52
N ASN A 589 19.60 -22.69 11.33
CA ASN A 589 20.09 -22.13 10.07
C ASN A 589 19.73 -20.66 9.98
N TYR A 590 18.48 -20.29 10.33
CA TYR A 590 18.06 -18.91 10.35
C TYR A 590 18.85 -18.09 11.37
N GLN A 591 19.01 -18.62 12.59
CA GLN A 591 19.80 -17.99 13.64
C GLN A 591 21.24 -17.70 13.17
N ALA A 592 21.94 -18.72 12.65
CA ALA A 592 23.31 -18.59 12.21
C ALA A 592 23.47 -17.62 11.02
N TYR A 593 22.54 -17.63 10.08
CA TYR A 593 22.59 -16.76 8.89
C TYR A 593 22.26 -15.32 9.23
N LEU A 594 21.17 -15.08 9.98
CA LEU A 594 20.76 -13.74 10.38
C LEU A 594 21.81 -13.03 11.25
N ALA A 595 22.49 -13.77 12.13
CA ALA A 595 23.60 -13.22 12.92
C ALA A 595 24.69 -12.60 12.03
N LYS A 596 25.06 -13.28 10.94
CA LYS A 596 26.06 -12.77 9.96
C LYS A 596 25.53 -11.53 9.22
N VAL A 597 24.27 -11.56 8.78
CA VAL A 597 23.66 -10.42 8.08
C VAL A 597 23.52 -9.22 8.99
N ASN A 598 23.08 -9.40 10.23
CA ASN A 598 22.98 -8.30 11.21
C ASN A 598 24.35 -7.73 11.59
N ALA A 599 25.40 -8.54 11.62
CA ALA A 599 26.78 -8.05 11.79
C ALA A 599 27.20 -7.13 10.64
N ILE A 600 26.85 -7.46 9.38
CA ILE A 600 27.08 -6.59 8.22
C ILE A 600 26.26 -5.32 8.33
N ARG A 601 24.98 -5.40 8.71
CA ARG A 601 24.14 -4.22 8.94
C ARG A 601 24.71 -3.28 10.00
N ASN A 602 25.23 -3.83 11.10
CA ASN A 602 25.89 -3.06 12.15
C ASN A 602 27.17 -2.38 11.63
N ARG A 603 27.98 -3.08 10.84
CA ARG A 603 29.23 -2.53 10.30
C ARG A 603 29.00 -1.35 9.35
N TYR A 604 27.92 -1.40 8.58
CA TYR A 604 27.58 -0.40 7.55
C TYR A 604 26.25 0.30 7.83
N ILE A 605 25.97 0.54 9.10
CA ILE A 605 24.69 1.09 9.58
C ILE A 605 24.40 2.46 8.99
N ASP A 606 25.44 3.27 8.78
CA ASP A 606 25.35 4.61 8.16
C ASP A 606 24.83 4.59 6.72
N CYS A 607 24.99 3.47 6.01
CA CYS A 607 24.44 3.28 4.68
C CYS A 607 23.17 2.42 4.72
N LEU A 608 23.25 1.21 5.32
CA LEU A 608 22.20 0.20 5.18
C LEU A 608 20.94 0.49 6.00
N GLN A 609 21.06 1.26 7.10
CA GLN A 609 19.92 1.64 7.95
C GLN A 609 19.62 3.14 7.85
N LEU A 610 20.65 3.99 7.91
CA LEU A 610 20.50 5.44 7.93
C LEU A 610 20.61 6.09 6.54
N GLY A 611 21.09 5.34 5.54
CA GLY A 611 21.22 5.84 4.17
C GLY A 611 19.91 5.79 3.38
N THR A 612 19.87 6.58 2.31
CA THR A 612 18.75 6.63 1.38
C THR A 612 18.78 5.46 0.41
N PHE A 613 17.73 4.66 0.37
CA PHE A 613 17.56 3.61 -0.64
C PHE A 613 17.30 4.23 -2.02
N ARG A 614 18.10 3.84 -3.01
CA ARG A 614 18.01 4.37 -4.38
C ARG A 614 17.78 3.32 -5.45
N ASP A 615 17.37 2.14 -5.04
CA ASP A 615 17.13 1.02 -5.93
C ASP A 615 18.36 0.74 -6.83
N VAL A 616 18.21 0.78 -8.14
CA VAL A 616 19.28 0.56 -9.13
C VAL A 616 19.92 1.86 -9.61
N LEU A 617 19.60 3.00 -9.00
CA LEU A 617 20.08 4.31 -9.46
C LEU A 617 21.33 4.77 -8.71
N GLY A 618 22.22 5.49 -9.43
CA GLY A 618 23.41 6.10 -8.87
C GLY A 618 24.63 5.20 -8.79
N PHE A 619 24.55 3.99 -9.30
CA PHE A 619 25.68 3.07 -9.49
C PHE A 619 25.52 2.28 -10.79
N GLU A 620 26.59 1.61 -11.23
CA GLU A 620 26.59 0.77 -12.39
C GLU A 620 26.77 -0.70 -11.98
N ASN A 621 25.99 -1.58 -12.60
CA ASN A 621 26.07 -3.02 -12.48
C ASN A 621 26.26 -3.60 -13.89
N SER A 622 27.43 -4.17 -14.18
CA SER A 622 27.79 -4.65 -15.50
C SER A 622 27.01 -5.89 -15.96
N ASN A 623 26.39 -6.61 -15.03
CA ASN A 623 25.58 -7.80 -15.30
C ASN A 623 24.20 -7.70 -14.61
N LYS A 624 23.17 -7.39 -15.39
CA LYS A 624 21.81 -7.21 -14.87
C LYS A 624 21.13 -8.50 -14.38
N ALA A 625 21.69 -9.68 -14.65
CA ALA A 625 21.24 -10.93 -14.06
C ALA A 625 21.57 -11.01 -12.56
N VAL A 626 22.59 -10.27 -12.11
CA VAL A 626 22.95 -10.11 -10.70
C VAL A 626 22.07 -9.01 -10.09
N GLN A 627 21.38 -9.32 -9.02
CA GLN A 627 20.57 -8.34 -8.32
C GLN A 627 21.46 -7.41 -7.47
N ALA A 628 21.25 -6.11 -7.62
CA ALA A 628 22.02 -5.09 -6.92
C ALA A 628 21.13 -3.91 -6.54
N LYS A 629 21.31 -3.38 -5.31
CA LYS A 629 20.59 -2.20 -4.80
C LYS A 629 21.53 -1.29 -4.04
N GLY A 630 21.35 0.03 -4.24
CA GLY A 630 22.21 1.07 -3.66
C GLY A 630 21.59 1.75 -2.44
N PHE A 631 22.42 1.98 -1.43
CA PHE A 631 22.10 2.70 -0.19
C PHE A 631 23.11 3.82 0.00
N PHE A 632 22.62 5.05 -0.05
CA PHE A 632 23.47 6.25 -0.07
C PHE A 632 23.45 6.94 1.29
N GLY A 633 24.53 6.74 2.06
CA GLY A 633 24.80 7.48 3.27
C GLY A 633 25.41 8.84 2.98
N GLU A 634 25.73 9.60 4.04
CA GLU A 634 26.28 10.94 3.91
C GLU A 634 27.68 10.96 3.24
N LYS A 635 28.55 10.04 3.62
CA LYS A 635 29.95 9.98 3.15
C LYS A 635 30.25 8.73 2.32
N ARG A 636 29.47 7.69 2.47
CA ARG A 636 29.68 6.37 1.86
C ARG A 636 28.45 5.91 1.12
N VAL A 637 28.66 4.99 0.20
CA VAL A 637 27.59 4.28 -0.51
C VAL A 637 27.82 2.79 -0.31
N ALA A 638 26.77 2.07 0.10
CA ALA A 638 26.77 0.62 0.12
C ALA A 638 25.95 0.09 -1.07
N VAL A 639 26.48 -0.86 -1.81
CA VAL A 639 25.74 -1.61 -2.83
C VAL A 639 25.62 -3.06 -2.37
N VAL A 640 24.40 -3.49 -2.11
CA VAL A 640 24.07 -4.88 -1.77
C VAL A 640 23.88 -5.65 -3.06
N VAL A 641 24.55 -6.79 -3.19
CA VAL A 641 24.58 -7.62 -4.41
C VAL A 641 24.32 -9.07 -4.05
N THR A 642 23.42 -9.74 -4.77
CA THR A 642 23.12 -11.17 -4.56
C THR A 642 22.75 -11.90 -5.86
N ASN A 643 22.99 -13.21 -5.89
CA ASN A 643 22.48 -14.13 -6.90
C ASN A 643 21.29 -14.90 -6.30
N GLU A 644 20.07 -14.46 -6.56
CA GLU A 644 18.87 -15.00 -5.90
C GLU A 644 18.39 -16.33 -6.52
N PHE A 645 18.46 -16.45 -7.84
CA PHE A 645 17.73 -17.52 -8.54
C PHE A 645 18.61 -18.42 -9.38
N ASP A 646 19.77 -17.95 -9.81
CA ASP A 646 20.59 -18.71 -10.74
C ASP A 646 21.47 -19.72 -10.00
N LYS A 647 21.41 -20.98 -10.42
CA LYS A 647 22.31 -22.04 -9.92
C LYS A 647 23.73 -21.89 -10.44
N ALA A 648 23.90 -21.20 -11.55
CA ALA A 648 25.22 -20.91 -12.11
C ALA A 648 25.89 -19.80 -11.30
N THR A 649 27.22 -19.82 -11.28
CA THR A 649 28.01 -18.72 -10.74
C THR A 649 27.88 -17.50 -11.65
N LEU A 650 27.46 -16.38 -11.10
CA LEU A 650 27.37 -15.11 -11.82
C LEU A 650 28.50 -14.17 -11.42
N SER A 651 28.98 -13.39 -12.37
CA SER A 651 29.97 -12.34 -12.11
C SER A 651 29.47 -10.99 -12.57
N THR A 652 29.82 -9.96 -11.84
CA THR A 652 29.54 -8.56 -12.19
C THR A 652 30.63 -7.64 -11.68
N LYS A 653 30.73 -6.44 -12.24
CA LYS A 653 31.50 -5.33 -11.70
C LYS A 653 30.56 -4.24 -11.23
N ILE A 654 30.80 -3.73 -10.02
CA ILE A 654 30.06 -2.62 -9.47
C ILE A 654 30.94 -1.38 -9.48
N SER A 655 30.40 -0.23 -9.93
CA SER A 655 31.04 1.07 -9.82
C SER A 655 30.04 2.13 -9.40
N VAL A 656 30.51 3.12 -8.62
CA VAL A 656 29.71 4.26 -8.17
C VAL A 656 30.36 5.53 -8.67
N PRO A 657 29.76 6.26 -9.62
CA PRO A 657 30.35 7.47 -10.18
C PRO A 657 30.71 8.49 -9.09
N GLY A 658 31.95 8.97 -9.09
CA GLY A 658 32.45 9.93 -8.09
C GLY A 658 32.86 9.32 -6.75
N TYR A 659 32.85 7.98 -6.63
CA TYR A 659 33.30 7.26 -5.43
C TYR A 659 34.34 6.19 -5.82
N ARG A 660 35.23 5.86 -4.87
CA ARG A 660 36.18 4.76 -5.00
C ARG A 660 35.76 3.56 -4.14
N TYR A 661 36.01 2.38 -4.62
CA TYR A 661 35.82 1.15 -3.82
C TYR A 661 36.74 1.18 -2.60
N ALA A 662 36.18 0.96 -1.43
CA ALA A 662 36.90 0.96 -0.16
C ALA A 662 37.03 -0.44 0.45
N GLU A 663 35.91 -1.11 0.64
CA GLU A 663 35.87 -2.43 1.29
C GLU A 663 34.61 -3.19 0.94
N SER A 664 34.56 -4.47 1.35
CA SER A 664 33.36 -5.31 1.22
C SER A 664 33.21 -6.28 2.38
N ALA A 665 31.98 -6.81 2.52
CA ALA A 665 31.68 -7.97 3.35
C ALA A 665 30.90 -8.99 2.50
N THR A 666 31.17 -10.28 2.73
CA THR A 666 30.55 -11.36 1.96
C THR A 666 30.00 -12.46 2.87
N ILE A 667 28.93 -13.15 2.41
CA ILE A 667 28.36 -14.32 3.05
C ILE A 667 28.09 -15.38 1.97
N GLY A 668 28.28 -16.65 2.32
CA GLY A 668 28.09 -17.78 1.42
C GLY A 668 29.15 -17.84 0.33
N ASP A 669 28.78 -18.34 -0.84
CA ASP A 669 29.70 -18.42 -2.00
C ASP A 669 29.73 -17.07 -2.74
N ALA A 670 30.43 -16.11 -2.15
CA ALA A 670 30.61 -14.76 -2.68
C ALA A 670 32.08 -14.31 -2.53
N LYS A 671 32.64 -13.71 -3.58
CA LYS A 671 34.00 -13.17 -3.60
C LYS A 671 33.98 -11.78 -4.23
N VAL A 672 34.77 -10.88 -3.66
CA VAL A 672 34.96 -9.52 -4.20
C VAL A 672 36.47 -9.26 -4.28
N ASP A 673 36.95 -8.80 -5.45
CA ASP A 673 38.35 -8.40 -5.62
C ASP A 673 38.60 -6.91 -5.36
N SER A 674 39.85 -6.49 -5.40
CA SER A 674 40.26 -5.10 -5.18
C SER A 674 39.76 -4.11 -6.22
N SER A 675 39.19 -4.58 -7.32
CA SER A 675 38.60 -3.75 -8.40
C SER A 675 37.08 -3.74 -8.39
N ALA A 676 36.46 -4.24 -7.29
CA ALA A 676 35.02 -4.37 -7.11
C ALA A 676 34.35 -5.32 -8.15
N ASN A 677 35.11 -6.31 -8.67
CA ASN A 677 34.50 -7.43 -9.38
C ASN A 677 33.96 -8.42 -8.34
N VAL A 678 32.72 -8.83 -8.53
CA VAL A 678 31.97 -9.72 -7.65
C VAL A 678 31.70 -11.02 -8.36
N THR A 679 31.95 -12.13 -7.69
CA THR A 679 31.56 -13.48 -8.15
C THR A 679 30.65 -14.09 -7.11
N LEU A 680 29.48 -14.58 -7.52
CA LEU A 680 28.40 -15.06 -6.66
C LEU A 680 27.94 -16.45 -7.12
N GLY A 681 28.08 -17.46 -6.30
CA GLY A 681 27.30 -18.68 -6.41
C GLY A 681 25.85 -18.45 -5.99
N GLN A 682 25.01 -19.47 -6.06
CA GLN A 682 23.61 -19.38 -5.67
C GLN A 682 23.49 -18.89 -4.21
N TYR A 683 22.64 -17.87 -3.98
CA TYR A 683 22.43 -17.18 -2.70
C TYR A 683 23.70 -16.50 -2.13
N GLY A 684 24.79 -16.41 -2.88
CA GLY A 684 25.94 -15.59 -2.50
C GLY A 684 25.51 -14.15 -2.26
N LEU A 685 25.99 -13.53 -1.19
CA LEU A 685 25.69 -12.15 -0.80
C LEU A 685 26.98 -11.37 -0.65
N ALA A 686 27.05 -10.20 -1.25
CA ALA A 686 28.12 -9.24 -1.03
C ALA A 686 27.55 -7.84 -0.76
N VAL A 687 28.20 -7.11 0.15
CA VAL A 687 27.97 -5.67 0.34
C VAL A 687 29.27 -4.98 0.05
N LEU A 688 29.29 -4.13 -0.98
CA LEU A 688 30.42 -3.33 -1.38
C LEU A 688 30.23 -1.92 -0.89
N VAL A 689 31.27 -1.34 -0.30
CA VAL A 689 31.26 0.04 0.22
C VAL A 689 32.21 0.90 -0.58
N PHE A 690 31.70 2.06 -0.95
CA PHE A 690 32.41 3.07 -1.74
C PHE A 690 32.49 4.38 -0.95
N GLU A 691 33.60 5.10 -1.05
CA GLU A 691 33.87 6.36 -0.37
C GLU A 691 34.21 7.45 -1.40
N LYS A 692 33.88 8.73 -1.08
CA LYS A 692 34.23 9.86 -1.93
C LYS A 692 35.72 10.06 -2.08
#